data_acb2fd00042278e245af394eb7501b2b
#
_entry.id   acb2fd00042278e245af394eb7501b2b
#
_cell.length_a   1.000
_cell.length_b   1.000
_cell.length_c   1.000
_cell.angle_alpha   90.00
_cell.angle_beta   90.00
_cell.angle_gamma   90.00
#
_symmetry.space_group_name_H-M   'P 1'
#
loop_
_entity.id
_entity.type
_entity.pdbx_description
1 polymer ?
#
loop_
_entity_poly.entity_id
_entity_poly.type
_entity_poly.pdbx_seq_one_letter_code
_entity_poly.pdbx_strand_id
1 'polypeptide(L)'
;MSNEARIRKIYVYSTKTYQAKGWLKIGETHQEVEERVKQQDGTACPEPLVVLSQWESPKHSDKNIHASLRAMGVLPVREDTSREWYSCTLAQVRSAYHQLTQGVARPNSYSMRPEQQDCCNKIVGHFNNGGERFLMNAKMRFGKTFTAYQAVRAMGIKKVLVLTYKPSVFDSWCTDLEQHVDFDGWSASQAKAGEVNFNDPTIVFESFQQLLNGGKTDDDGDLVFTGVKKKASSGWIYDIDWDLVILDEEHYGMKTPKAAEVLAALTYSHQLKLSGTPYKTLASGEYSDEEIFSWRYVDEQKVKNSGSKAHQCMPTMKFHTFNVHPSVIKEAADSGYSEEDGFRIEKMFAAENNKFKYPSVVDAFLTTIGKKRVKGQSWSPYQADDINNRLLDHMLWMLPMSIDSVTALCDMLESHPNFDGYHIINASGNNTINIGDVKEAIERNSKTITVSCGRFDTGVTVPEWKTVIMLEGSKSPEKYFQTIFRAQSPLKGHDECLVIDFNPQRLLELVYDYCSITAKSSDSTEESIREFLEVASLLEHGENGLVERNVGDVMMAMSRSGNFIDRFGNARNICSSSADEKLFEALADLSATKAKKIELLLGSSSEVEKGKISVKPLTSKQKRELKTTLDKIKEKAQAALRRIPTYLFITTNIEQNCNDIIEKGSDSDLFEEVIGISADIFGHALDIGFLDRPSLNRSIADFGYRESQITLDNFLTQK
;
A
#
# COMPACT_ATOMS: atom_id res chain seq x y z
N MET A 1 5.60 13.33 64.65
CA MET A 1 4.73 13.11 63.52
C MET A 1 5.28 13.94 62.39
N SER A 2 5.92 13.30 61.45
CA SER A 2 6.58 13.91 60.30
C SER A 2 5.52 14.53 59.40
N ASN A 3 5.62 15.82 59.14
CA ASN A 3 4.82 16.57 58.20
C ASN A 3 5.32 16.22 56.80
N GLU A 4 4.92 15.04 56.26
CA GLU A 4 5.08 14.76 54.86
C GLU A 4 4.17 15.73 54.09
N ALA A 5 4.76 16.62 53.36
CA ALA A 5 4.06 17.55 52.50
C ALA A 5 3.25 16.72 51.49
N ARG A 6 1.93 16.63 51.66
CA ARG A 6 1.04 15.91 50.77
C ARG A 6 1.16 16.50 49.37
N ILE A 7 1.57 15.69 48.41
CA ILE A 7 1.75 16.09 47.00
C ILE A 7 0.38 16.48 46.42
N ARG A 8 0.32 17.62 45.72
CA ARG A 8 -0.89 18.03 45.02
C ARG A 8 -1.24 17.04 43.94
N LYS A 9 -2.50 16.63 43.87
CA LYS A 9 -3.08 15.80 42.80
C LYS A 9 -4.06 16.63 42.01
N ILE A 10 -4.00 16.52 40.69
CA ILE A 10 -5.05 17.03 39.78
C ILE A 10 -5.97 15.87 39.48
N TYR A 11 -7.27 16.17 39.42
CA TYR A 11 -8.27 15.20 39.01
C TYR A 11 -9.24 15.77 37.97
N VAL A 12 -9.73 14.90 37.11
CA VAL A 12 -10.74 15.21 36.12
C VAL A 12 -11.90 14.23 36.31
N TYR A 13 -13.11 14.78 36.48
CA TYR A 13 -14.32 13.96 36.56
C TYR A 13 -15.48 14.53 35.73
N SER A 14 -16.49 13.70 35.53
CA SER A 14 -17.75 14.10 34.89
C SER A 14 -18.88 13.23 35.42
N THR A 15 -20.13 13.51 34.99
CA THR A 15 -21.27 12.58 35.08
C THR A 15 -21.52 11.95 33.71
N LYS A 16 -22.30 10.85 33.63
CA LYS A 16 -22.68 10.23 32.34
C LYS A 16 -23.32 11.26 31.40
N THR A 17 -24.26 12.06 31.90
CA THR A 17 -24.93 13.08 31.09
C THR A 17 -23.99 14.19 30.63
N TYR A 18 -23.07 14.65 31.49
CA TYR A 18 -22.15 15.72 31.15
C TYR A 18 -21.04 15.22 30.26
N GLN A 19 -20.59 14.00 30.43
CA GLN A 19 -19.60 13.39 29.53
C GLN A 19 -20.14 13.28 28.09
N ALA A 20 -21.43 12.93 27.94
CA ALA A 20 -22.08 12.92 26.63
C ALA A 20 -22.17 14.33 25.98
N LYS A 21 -22.11 15.40 26.79
CA LYS A 21 -22.05 16.78 26.31
C LYS A 21 -20.62 17.30 26.15
N GLY A 22 -19.59 16.49 26.43
CA GLY A 22 -18.20 16.89 26.41
C GLY A 22 -17.80 17.81 27.56
N TRP A 23 -18.51 17.79 28.70
CA TRP A 23 -18.23 18.65 29.85
C TRP A 23 -17.42 17.90 30.90
N LEU A 24 -16.26 18.46 31.24
CA LEU A 24 -15.34 17.92 32.23
C LEU A 24 -15.09 18.93 33.34
N LYS A 25 -15.06 18.47 34.59
CA LYS A 25 -14.58 19.26 35.73
C LYS A 25 -13.13 18.93 36.01
N ILE A 26 -12.31 19.99 36.13
CA ILE A 26 -10.89 19.90 36.46
C ILE A 26 -10.68 20.57 37.83
N GLY A 27 -10.11 19.85 38.78
CA GLY A 27 -9.85 20.33 40.10
C GLY A 27 -8.56 19.77 40.70
N GLU A 28 -8.17 20.33 41.87
CA GLU A 28 -7.00 19.89 42.62
C GLU A 28 -7.34 19.42 44.03
N THR A 29 -6.50 18.56 44.58
CA THR A 29 -6.60 18.14 45.99
C THR A 29 -5.22 17.76 46.55
N HIS A 30 -5.08 17.81 47.85
CA HIS A 30 -3.95 17.23 48.59
C HIS A 30 -4.34 15.96 49.36
N GLN A 31 -5.57 15.46 49.16
CA GLN A 31 -6.10 14.20 49.69
C GLN A 31 -6.12 13.14 48.60
N GLU A 32 -6.58 11.93 48.92
CA GLU A 32 -6.92 10.94 47.91
C GLU A 32 -8.07 11.45 47.06
N VAL A 33 -7.97 11.29 45.75
CA VAL A 33 -8.93 11.86 44.79
C VAL A 33 -10.32 11.24 45.00
N GLU A 34 -10.40 9.97 45.29
CA GLU A 34 -11.64 9.26 45.56
C GLU A 34 -12.38 9.83 46.78
N GLU A 35 -11.65 10.18 47.86
CA GLU A 35 -12.22 10.82 49.05
C GLU A 35 -12.71 12.21 48.72
N ARG A 36 -11.95 12.99 47.94
CA ARG A 36 -12.31 14.36 47.52
C ARG A 36 -13.55 14.36 46.64
N VAL A 37 -13.61 13.47 45.67
CA VAL A 37 -14.77 13.36 44.74
C VAL A 37 -15.99 12.88 45.50
N LYS A 38 -15.88 11.92 46.43
CA LYS A 38 -16.97 11.46 47.30
C LYS A 38 -17.54 12.58 48.17
N GLN A 39 -16.72 13.52 48.63
CA GLN A 39 -17.22 14.71 49.35
C GLN A 39 -18.07 15.66 48.49
N GLN A 40 -17.87 15.62 47.19
CA GLN A 40 -18.61 16.42 46.21
C GLN A 40 -19.80 15.68 45.61
N ASP A 41 -19.84 14.38 45.76
CA ASP A 41 -20.91 13.52 45.29
C ASP A 41 -22.20 13.76 46.12
N GLY A 42 -23.32 13.94 45.46
CA GLY A 42 -24.61 14.18 46.09
C GLY A 42 -24.88 15.62 46.55
N THR A 43 -23.89 16.51 46.57
CA THR A 43 -24.10 17.93 46.96
C THR A 43 -24.23 18.89 45.78
N ALA A 44 -23.56 18.60 44.67
CA ALA A 44 -23.51 19.48 43.50
C ALA A 44 -24.21 18.89 42.26
N CYS A 45 -24.46 17.58 42.23
CA CYS A 45 -25.08 16.90 41.09
C CYS A 45 -25.87 15.66 41.58
N PRO A 46 -27.08 15.42 41.11
CA PRO A 46 -27.85 14.22 41.47
C PRO A 46 -27.35 12.93 40.77
N GLU A 47 -26.43 13.04 39.78
CA GLU A 47 -25.83 11.89 39.11
C GLU A 47 -24.48 11.54 39.76
N PRO A 48 -24.15 10.24 39.84
CA PRO A 48 -22.83 9.81 40.35
C PRO A 48 -21.68 10.44 39.58
N LEU A 49 -20.65 10.88 40.30
CA LEU A 49 -19.41 11.44 39.71
C LEU A 49 -18.47 10.30 39.32
N VAL A 50 -17.96 10.36 38.09
CA VAL A 50 -17.02 9.38 37.54
C VAL A 50 -15.67 10.05 37.35
N VAL A 51 -14.64 9.59 38.09
CA VAL A 51 -13.26 10.04 37.89
C VAL A 51 -12.74 9.48 36.58
N LEU A 52 -12.34 10.37 35.65
CA LEU A 52 -11.86 10.00 34.34
C LEU A 52 -10.33 9.95 34.30
N SER A 53 -9.65 10.74 35.15
CA SER A 53 -8.19 10.77 35.24
C SER A 53 -7.74 11.44 36.52
N GLN A 54 -6.55 11.06 37.02
CA GLN A 54 -5.86 11.72 38.12
C GLN A 54 -4.35 11.58 37.94
N TRP A 55 -3.57 12.56 38.42
CA TRP A 55 -2.10 12.53 38.39
C TRP A 55 -1.51 13.48 39.45
N GLU A 56 -0.27 13.23 39.86
CA GLU A 56 0.47 14.11 40.73
C GLU A 56 0.97 15.36 39.98
N SER A 57 0.81 16.52 40.59
CA SER A 57 1.18 17.80 40.02
C SER A 57 1.83 18.70 41.08
N PRO A 58 3.09 18.47 41.48
CA PRO A 58 3.72 19.25 42.55
C PRO A 58 3.94 20.70 42.19
N LYS A 59 4.10 21.04 40.90
CA LYS A 59 4.43 22.41 40.44
C LYS A 59 3.23 23.21 39.94
N HIS A 60 2.21 22.58 39.36
CA HIS A 60 1.12 23.27 38.67
C HIS A 60 -0.23 22.99 39.33
N SER A 61 -1.00 24.07 39.53
CA SER A 61 -2.37 23.97 40.08
C SER A 61 -3.40 23.77 39.01
N ASP A 62 -4.65 23.44 39.39
CA ASP A 62 -5.81 23.41 38.48
C ASP A 62 -6.00 24.76 37.76
N LYS A 63 -5.74 25.86 38.44
CA LYS A 63 -5.81 27.25 37.87
C LYS A 63 -4.82 27.45 36.72
N ASN A 64 -3.63 26.84 36.82
CA ASN A 64 -2.65 26.90 35.73
C ASN A 64 -3.17 26.13 34.51
N ILE A 65 -3.79 24.96 34.72
CA ILE A 65 -4.39 24.17 33.65
C ILE A 65 -5.59 24.90 33.04
N HIS A 66 -6.43 25.53 33.84
CA HIS A 66 -7.53 26.36 33.36
C HIS A 66 -7.04 27.54 32.51
N ALA A 67 -5.93 28.19 32.89
CA ALA A 67 -5.33 29.28 32.12
C ALA A 67 -4.78 28.73 30.77
N SER A 68 -4.11 27.59 30.79
CA SER A 68 -3.60 26.96 29.59
C SER A 68 -4.72 26.54 28.64
N LEU A 69 -5.82 25.95 29.15
CA LEU A 69 -7.01 25.61 28.34
C LEU A 69 -7.59 26.84 27.65
N ARG A 70 -7.72 27.98 28.40
CA ARG A 70 -8.21 29.24 27.81
C ARG A 70 -7.25 29.76 26.72
N ALA A 71 -5.94 29.66 26.91
CA ALA A 71 -4.97 30.01 25.90
C ALA A 71 -5.07 29.17 24.64
N MET A 72 -5.54 27.90 24.78
CA MET A 72 -5.84 26.99 23.68
C MET A 72 -7.23 27.24 23.03
N GLY A 73 -7.97 28.27 23.46
CA GLY A 73 -9.30 28.58 22.95
C GLY A 73 -10.43 27.73 23.55
N VAL A 74 -10.14 26.94 24.58
CA VAL A 74 -11.15 26.13 25.30
C VAL A 74 -11.75 26.97 26.41
N LEU A 75 -13.05 27.28 26.32
CA LEU A 75 -13.74 28.13 27.26
C LEU A 75 -14.49 27.32 28.32
N PRO A 76 -14.69 27.84 29.54
CA PRO A 76 -15.51 27.21 30.54
C PRO A 76 -16.98 27.14 30.07
N VAL A 77 -17.72 26.15 30.57
CA VAL A 77 -19.13 25.91 30.19
C VAL A 77 -20.03 27.11 30.58
N ARG A 78 -19.65 27.79 31.65
CA ARG A 78 -20.29 29.04 32.10
C ARG A 78 -19.21 29.96 32.67
N GLU A 79 -19.02 31.11 32.09
CA GLU A 79 -18.02 32.08 32.57
C GLU A 79 -18.40 32.74 33.88
N ASP A 80 -19.68 32.85 34.17
CA ASP A 80 -20.20 33.60 35.31
C ASP A 80 -20.29 32.78 36.61
N THR A 81 -20.55 31.48 36.53
CA THR A 81 -20.88 30.67 37.70
C THR A 81 -20.07 29.39 37.88
N SER A 82 -19.33 28.90 36.89
CA SER A 82 -18.63 27.62 36.99
C SER A 82 -17.30 27.60 36.23
N ARG A 83 -16.29 28.21 36.88
CA ARG A 83 -14.94 28.35 36.31
C ARG A 83 -14.12 27.03 36.24
N GLU A 84 -14.65 25.91 36.78
CA GLU A 84 -13.95 24.61 36.85
C GLU A 84 -14.48 23.59 35.86
N TRP A 85 -15.62 23.87 35.19
CA TRP A 85 -16.21 23.03 34.16
C TRP A 85 -15.90 23.57 32.77
N TYR A 86 -15.34 22.70 31.93
CA TYR A 86 -14.91 23.05 30.56
C TYR A 86 -15.59 22.16 29.55
N SER A 87 -15.95 22.72 28.39
CA SER A 87 -16.38 21.94 27.22
C SER A 87 -15.13 21.48 26.47
N CYS A 88 -14.61 20.33 26.86
CA CYS A 88 -13.36 19.80 26.34
C CYS A 88 -13.27 18.28 26.46
N THR A 89 -12.26 17.72 25.80
CA THR A 89 -11.87 16.32 25.95
C THR A 89 -10.81 16.15 27.05
N LEU A 90 -10.69 14.96 27.61
CA LEU A 90 -9.62 14.62 28.55
C LEU A 90 -8.23 14.84 27.91
N ALA A 91 -8.11 14.60 26.61
CA ALA A 91 -6.93 14.82 25.83
C ALA A 91 -6.50 16.31 25.82
N GLN A 92 -7.44 17.24 25.67
CA GLN A 92 -7.15 18.69 25.76
C GLN A 92 -6.69 19.09 27.16
N VAL A 93 -7.25 18.49 28.23
CA VAL A 93 -6.78 18.75 29.60
C VAL A 93 -5.34 18.29 29.79
N ARG A 94 -4.99 17.10 29.28
CA ARG A 94 -3.62 16.59 29.32
C ARG A 94 -2.66 17.45 28.52
N SER A 95 -3.06 17.89 27.32
CA SER A 95 -2.26 18.81 26.50
C SER A 95 -1.98 20.14 27.20
N ALA A 96 -3.00 20.72 27.87
CA ALA A 96 -2.84 21.93 28.67
C ALA A 96 -1.83 21.74 29.82
N TYR A 97 -1.88 20.60 30.51
CA TYR A 97 -0.90 20.27 31.55
C TYR A 97 0.51 20.04 30.99
N HIS A 98 0.61 19.35 29.86
CA HIS A 98 1.89 19.11 29.18
C HIS A 98 2.55 20.41 28.72
N GLN A 99 1.78 21.35 28.18
CA GLN A 99 2.26 22.68 27.82
C GLN A 99 2.87 23.42 29.02
N LEU A 100 2.28 23.29 30.22
CA LEU A 100 2.81 23.90 31.44
C LEU A 100 4.09 23.22 31.93
N THR A 101 4.22 21.90 31.72
CA THR A 101 5.35 21.13 32.27
C THR A 101 6.57 21.11 31.36
N GLN A 102 6.35 21.05 30.05
CA GLN A 102 7.42 20.86 29.04
C GLN A 102 7.56 22.02 28.05
N GLY A 103 6.66 23.01 28.09
CA GLY A 103 6.70 24.15 27.17
C GLY A 103 6.30 23.82 25.72
N VAL A 104 5.93 22.59 25.42
CA VAL A 104 5.54 22.13 24.09
C VAL A 104 4.07 21.75 24.11
N ALA A 105 3.24 22.42 23.30
CA ALA A 105 1.84 22.04 23.12
C ALA A 105 1.72 20.90 22.11
N ARG A 106 0.97 19.83 22.46
CA ARG A 106 0.57 18.80 21.49
C ARG A 106 -0.71 19.29 20.78
N PRO A 107 -0.64 19.64 19.48
CA PRO A 107 -1.75 20.30 18.79
C PRO A 107 -2.91 19.37 18.45
N ASN A 108 -2.67 18.07 18.39
CA ASN A 108 -3.62 17.08 17.88
C ASN A 108 -4.37 16.40 19.04
N SER A 109 -5.72 16.47 18.99
CA SER A 109 -6.62 15.86 19.99
C SER A 109 -7.83 15.18 19.36
N TYR A 110 -7.73 14.83 18.08
CA TYR A 110 -8.82 14.18 17.36
C TYR A 110 -9.03 12.73 17.84
N SER A 111 -10.28 12.28 17.81
CA SER A 111 -10.63 10.89 18.12
C SER A 111 -10.49 10.01 16.87
N MET A 112 -10.37 8.70 17.09
CA MET A 112 -10.46 7.72 15.99
C MET A 112 -11.79 7.86 15.26
N ARG A 113 -11.75 7.76 13.94
CA ARG A 113 -12.95 7.58 13.12
C ARG A 113 -13.54 6.19 13.37
N PRO A 114 -14.85 5.97 13.06
CA PRO A 114 -15.48 4.67 13.32
C PRO A 114 -14.73 3.46 12.74
N GLU A 115 -14.24 3.56 11.52
CA GLU A 115 -13.47 2.51 10.86
C GLU A 115 -12.10 2.27 11.50
N GLN A 116 -11.47 3.34 12.03
CA GLN A 116 -10.22 3.21 12.77
C GLN A 116 -10.46 2.53 14.13
N GLN A 117 -11.57 2.87 14.79
CA GLN A 117 -11.98 2.24 16.04
C GLN A 117 -12.29 0.75 15.83
N ASP A 118 -13.00 0.39 14.75
CA ASP A 118 -13.26 -1.01 14.39
C ASP A 118 -11.97 -1.78 14.15
N CYS A 119 -11.05 -1.20 13.39
CA CYS A 119 -9.72 -1.77 13.14
C CYS A 119 -8.95 -1.99 14.46
N CYS A 120 -8.88 -0.98 15.30
CA CYS A 120 -8.23 -1.06 16.60
C CYS A 120 -8.84 -2.16 17.48
N ASN A 121 -10.17 -2.23 17.55
CA ASN A 121 -10.89 -3.25 18.34
C ASN A 121 -10.59 -4.67 17.81
N LYS A 122 -10.53 -4.87 16.49
CA LYS A 122 -10.22 -6.17 15.89
C LYS A 122 -8.78 -6.59 16.18
N ILE A 123 -7.80 -5.69 16.06
CA ILE A 123 -6.40 -5.96 16.40
C ILE A 123 -6.28 -6.37 17.87
N VAL A 124 -6.84 -5.56 18.78
CA VAL A 124 -6.77 -5.79 20.21
C VAL A 124 -7.50 -7.09 20.58
N GLY A 125 -8.68 -7.32 20.02
CA GLY A 125 -9.47 -8.53 20.27
C GLY A 125 -8.73 -9.79 19.80
N HIS A 126 -8.13 -9.75 18.59
CA HIS A 126 -7.38 -10.87 18.04
C HIS A 126 -6.16 -11.23 18.91
N PHE A 127 -5.34 -10.26 19.28
CA PHE A 127 -4.13 -10.49 20.08
C PHE A 127 -4.48 -10.90 21.51
N ASN A 128 -5.50 -10.33 22.14
CA ASN A 128 -5.94 -10.74 23.49
C ASN A 128 -6.52 -12.16 23.52
N ASN A 129 -6.99 -12.68 22.38
CA ASN A 129 -7.47 -14.05 22.24
C ASN A 129 -6.36 -15.05 21.84
N GLY A 130 -5.09 -14.63 21.89
CA GLY A 130 -3.93 -15.47 21.62
C GLY A 130 -3.50 -15.50 20.15
N GLY A 131 -4.02 -14.61 19.30
CA GLY A 131 -3.53 -14.45 17.94
C GLY A 131 -2.11 -13.92 17.92
N GLU A 132 -1.28 -14.40 17.01
CA GLU A 132 0.14 -14.03 16.92
C GLU A 132 0.40 -12.95 15.87
N ARG A 133 -0.41 -12.88 14.81
CA ARG A 133 -0.21 -11.99 13.68
C ARG A 133 -1.51 -11.36 13.18
N PHE A 134 -1.43 -10.15 12.67
CA PHE A 134 -2.57 -9.43 12.12
C PHE A 134 -2.17 -8.56 10.93
N LEU A 135 -3.01 -8.50 9.89
CA LEU A 135 -2.81 -7.68 8.71
C LEU A 135 -3.81 -6.51 8.69
N MET A 136 -3.32 -5.29 8.79
CA MET A 136 -4.08 -4.08 8.53
C MET A 136 -3.94 -3.71 7.05
N ASN A 137 -4.85 -4.23 6.21
CA ASN A 137 -5.02 -3.84 4.82
C ASN A 137 -5.88 -2.57 4.76
N ALA A 138 -5.25 -1.42 4.83
CA ALA A 138 -5.97 -0.16 4.79
C ALA A 138 -5.31 0.80 3.81
N LYS A 139 -6.13 1.30 2.86
CA LYS A 139 -5.65 2.23 1.82
C LYS A 139 -4.90 3.43 2.41
N MET A 140 -4.17 4.14 1.57
CA MET A 140 -3.52 5.38 1.96
C MET A 140 -4.52 6.37 2.54
N ARG A 141 -4.10 7.19 3.51
CA ARG A 141 -4.92 8.19 4.24
C ARG A 141 -5.92 7.61 5.24
N PHE A 142 -5.92 6.30 5.45
CA PHE A 142 -6.66 5.67 6.54
C PHE A 142 -6.18 6.15 7.91
N GLY A 143 -4.90 6.48 8.07
CA GLY A 143 -4.27 6.77 9.37
C GLY A 143 -3.76 5.51 10.06
N LYS A 144 -3.10 4.63 9.30
CA LYS A 144 -2.56 3.34 9.79
C LYS A 144 -1.68 3.52 11.03
N THR A 145 -0.74 4.49 11.00
CA THR A 145 0.17 4.80 12.11
C THR A 145 -0.60 5.14 13.39
N PHE A 146 -1.53 6.09 13.29
CA PHE A 146 -2.36 6.50 14.42
C PHE A 146 -3.19 5.34 14.97
N THR A 147 -3.79 4.52 14.10
CA THR A 147 -4.58 3.35 14.52
C THR A 147 -3.71 2.30 15.20
N ALA A 148 -2.49 2.05 14.69
CA ALA A 148 -1.54 1.14 15.30
C ALA A 148 -1.13 1.63 16.71
N TYR A 149 -0.85 2.91 16.88
CA TYR A 149 -0.55 3.49 18.20
C TYR A 149 -1.73 3.37 19.17
N GLN A 150 -2.95 3.58 18.70
CA GLN A 150 -4.14 3.39 19.53
C GLN A 150 -4.34 1.92 19.95
N ALA A 151 -4.00 0.97 19.07
CA ALA A 151 -4.02 -0.46 19.43
C ALA A 151 -2.94 -0.78 20.49
N VAL A 152 -1.70 -0.28 20.31
CA VAL A 152 -0.62 -0.38 21.31
C VAL A 152 -1.07 0.16 22.67
N ARG A 153 -1.73 1.33 22.66
CA ARG A 153 -2.26 1.97 23.86
C ARG A 153 -3.35 1.12 24.53
N ALA A 154 -4.28 0.59 23.75
CA ALA A 154 -5.38 -0.23 24.26
C ALA A 154 -4.92 -1.57 24.82
N MET A 155 -3.83 -2.14 24.27
CA MET A 155 -3.19 -3.35 24.78
C MET A 155 -2.31 -3.10 26.01
N GLY A 156 -1.94 -1.85 26.30
CA GLY A 156 -1.07 -1.49 27.43
C GLY A 156 0.37 -2.00 27.32
N ILE A 157 0.83 -2.30 26.11
CA ILE A 157 2.19 -2.80 25.83
C ILE A 157 3.20 -1.66 25.76
N LYS A 158 4.49 -1.99 25.98
CA LYS A 158 5.54 -0.97 26.14
C LYS A 158 6.70 -1.11 25.18
N LYS A 159 6.98 -2.32 24.70
CA LYS A 159 8.14 -2.62 23.86
C LYS A 159 7.67 -2.85 22.43
N VAL A 160 7.75 -1.81 21.60
CA VAL A 160 7.30 -1.88 20.21
C VAL A 160 8.47 -1.65 19.26
N LEU A 161 8.69 -2.58 18.35
CA LEU A 161 9.66 -2.45 17.26
C LEU A 161 8.92 -2.19 15.95
N VAL A 162 9.22 -1.08 15.29
CA VAL A 162 8.74 -0.77 13.95
C VAL A 162 9.86 -1.04 12.95
N LEU A 163 9.61 -1.97 12.06
CA LEU A 163 10.50 -2.30 10.96
C LEU A 163 9.96 -1.74 9.65
N THR A 164 10.78 -0.96 8.97
CA THR A 164 10.45 -0.38 7.68
C THR A 164 11.58 -0.63 6.67
N TYR A 165 11.24 -0.63 5.40
CA TYR A 165 12.24 -0.69 4.34
C TYR A 165 12.85 0.68 4.01
N LYS A 166 12.04 1.77 4.17
CA LYS A 166 12.46 3.14 3.86
C LYS A 166 12.67 3.96 5.14
N PRO A 167 13.89 4.38 5.43
CA PRO A 167 14.19 5.21 6.62
C PRO A 167 13.40 6.52 6.70
N SER A 168 12.97 7.08 5.54
CA SER A 168 12.20 8.34 5.47
C SER A 168 10.81 8.28 6.10
N VAL A 169 10.32 7.09 6.43
CA VAL A 169 9.01 6.91 7.09
C VAL A 169 9.08 7.30 8.59
N PHE A 170 10.27 7.25 9.17
CA PHE A 170 10.50 7.56 10.58
C PHE A 170 9.93 8.92 11.01
N ASP A 171 10.20 9.98 10.26
CA ASP A 171 9.75 11.34 10.61
C ASP A 171 8.22 11.44 10.69
N SER A 172 7.49 10.75 9.81
CA SER A 172 6.02 10.76 9.85
C SER A 172 5.46 10.01 11.05
N TRP A 173 6.08 8.90 11.44
CA TRP A 173 5.71 8.14 12.64
C TRP A 173 5.99 8.95 13.90
N CYS A 174 7.15 9.59 14.00
CA CYS A 174 7.49 10.47 15.12
C CYS A 174 6.53 11.64 15.22
N THR A 175 6.16 12.26 14.10
CA THR A 175 5.23 13.40 14.08
C THR A 175 3.89 13.03 14.72
N ASP A 176 3.30 11.89 14.35
CA ASP A 176 2.03 11.44 14.94
C ASP A 176 2.18 11.17 16.45
N LEU A 177 3.29 10.55 16.86
CA LEU A 177 3.58 10.25 18.25
C LEU A 177 3.77 11.52 19.11
N GLU A 178 4.48 12.50 18.59
CA GLU A 178 4.84 13.73 19.32
C GLU A 178 3.70 14.76 19.36
N GLN A 179 2.87 14.77 18.33
CA GLN A 179 1.82 15.80 18.20
C GLN A 179 0.48 15.41 18.81
N HIS A 180 0.20 14.12 18.99
CA HIS A 180 -1.10 13.71 19.51
C HIS A 180 -1.08 13.53 21.03
N VAL A 181 -2.10 14.08 21.71
CA VAL A 181 -2.23 14.09 23.17
C VAL A 181 -2.36 12.69 23.79
N ASP A 182 -2.87 11.72 23.04
CA ASP A 182 -3.06 10.35 23.54
C ASP A 182 -1.76 9.59 23.78
N PHE A 183 -0.66 10.05 23.17
CA PHE A 183 0.67 9.43 23.26
C PHE A 183 1.63 10.23 24.15
N ASP A 184 1.06 11.01 25.06
CA ASP A 184 1.87 11.73 26.05
C ASP A 184 2.63 10.76 26.95
N GLY A 185 3.90 11.05 27.21
CA GLY A 185 4.80 10.17 27.95
C GLY A 185 5.42 9.02 27.11
N TRP A 186 5.03 8.86 25.84
CA TRP A 186 5.67 7.86 24.97
C TRP A 186 6.97 8.38 24.39
N SER A 187 7.90 7.50 24.11
CA SER A 187 9.17 7.83 23.48
C SER A 187 9.35 7.14 22.14
N ALA A 188 10.02 7.84 21.21
CA ALA A 188 10.47 7.29 19.93
C ALA A 188 11.99 7.28 19.91
N SER A 189 12.59 6.20 19.44
CA SER A 189 14.03 6.05 19.34
C SER A 189 14.43 5.42 18.01
N GLN A 190 15.44 6.01 17.36
CA GLN A 190 16.21 5.33 16.33
C GLN A 190 17.37 4.60 17.04
N ALA A 191 17.17 3.35 17.25
CA ALA A 191 18.04 2.33 17.81
C ALA A 191 19.51 2.69 18.09
N LYS A 192 19.77 3.34 19.24
CA LYS A 192 21.11 3.38 19.83
C LYS A 192 21.14 2.55 21.12
N ALA A 193 22.06 1.61 21.18
CA ALA A 193 22.23 0.76 22.36
C ALA A 193 22.41 1.61 23.63
N GLY A 194 21.66 1.27 24.68
CA GLY A 194 21.80 1.84 26.02
C GLY A 194 21.02 3.15 26.29
N GLU A 195 20.34 3.73 25.32
CA GLU A 195 19.53 4.94 25.50
C GLU A 195 18.01 4.66 25.64
N VAL A 196 17.58 3.40 25.52
CA VAL A 196 16.16 3.04 25.50
C VAL A 196 15.69 2.59 26.87
N ASN A 197 14.66 3.25 27.40
CA ASN A 197 14.03 2.89 28.66
C ASN A 197 12.58 2.44 28.41
N PHE A 198 12.26 1.22 28.77
CA PHE A 198 10.94 0.63 28.59
C PHE A 198 10.01 0.77 29.81
N ASN A 199 10.26 1.71 30.73
CA ASN A 199 9.32 2.00 31.82
C ASN A 199 7.99 2.55 31.29
N ASP A 200 8.07 3.38 30.23
CA ASP A 200 6.95 3.91 29.46
C ASP A 200 6.89 3.30 28.07
N PRO A 201 5.76 3.36 27.35
CA PRO A 201 5.66 2.86 25.99
C PRO A 201 6.72 3.49 25.09
N THR A 202 7.56 2.64 24.53
CA THR A 202 8.70 3.05 23.72
C THR A 202 8.63 2.39 22.34
N ILE A 203 8.66 3.22 21.31
CA ILE A 203 8.65 2.80 19.92
C ILE A 203 10.07 2.88 19.38
N VAL A 204 10.64 1.74 19.07
CA VAL A 204 11.97 1.64 18.45
C VAL A 204 11.80 1.47 16.95
N PHE A 205 12.49 2.30 16.18
CA PHE A 205 12.48 2.25 14.72
C PHE A 205 13.78 1.72 14.19
N GLU A 206 13.68 0.76 13.28
CA GLU A 206 14.85 0.27 12.56
C GLU A 206 14.48 -0.07 11.11
N SER A 207 15.45 0.01 10.22
CA SER A 207 15.27 -0.44 8.85
C SER A 207 15.81 -1.85 8.67
N PHE A 208 15.15 -2.65 7.81
CA PHE A 208 15.69 -3.95 7.41
C PHE A 208 17.10 -3.85 6.86
N GLN A 209 17.43 -2.76 6.15
CA GLN A 209 18.76 -2.52 5.59
C GLN A 209 19.84 -2.35 6.67
N GLN A 210 19.48 -1.79 7.82
CA GLN A 210 20.43 -1.63 8.93
C GLN A 210 20.59 -2.93 9.75
N LEU A 211 19.52 -3.70 9.86
CA LEU A 211 19.57 -5.03 10.52
C LEU A 211 20.31 -6.06 9.66
N LEU A 212 20.24 -5.93 8.34
CA LEU A 212 20.98 -6.73 7.37
C LEU A 212 22.35 -6.10 7.10
N ASN A 213 23.43 -6.86 7.22
CA ASN A 213 24.77 -6.33 6.95
C ASN A 213 25.02 -6.07 5.48
N GLY A 214 25.45 -4.83 5.19
CA GLY A 214 26.23 -4.42 4.04
C GLY A 214 25.76 -5.00 2.71
N GLY A 215 24.62 -4.51 2.21
CA GLY A 215 24.21 -4.81 0.84
C GLY A 215 25.22 -4.19 -0.15
N LYS A 216 25.67 -4.97 -1.13
CA LYS A 216 26.18 -4.43 -2.39
C LYS A 216 25.03 -4.42 -3.36
N THR A 217 24.88 -3.33 -4.11
CA THR A 217 24.01 -3.29 -5.28
C THR A 217 24.58 -4.25 -6.31
N ASP A 218 23.78 -5.16 -6.84
CA ASP A 218 24.18 -5.97 -7.98
C ASP A 218 24.13 -5.13 -9.28
N ASP A 219 24.54 -5.76 -10.39
CA ASP A 219 24.59 -5.11 -11.70
C ASP A 219 23.18 -4.70 -12.23
N ASP A 220 22.10 -5.21 -11.62
CA ASP A 220 20.70 -4.90 -11.94
C ASP A 220 20.11 -3.81 -11.00
N GLY A 221 20.90 -3.27 -10.07
CA GLY A 221 20.51 -2.23 -9.12
C GLY A 221 19.80 -2.76 -7.87
N ASP A 222 19.71 -4.08 -7.69
CA ASP A 222 19.11 -4.71 -6.52
C ASP A 222 20.14 -4.84 -5.38
N LEU A 223 19.70 -4.54 -4.15
CA LEU A 223 20.52 -4.69 -2.95
C LEU A 223 20.69 -6.17 -2.60
N VAL A 224 21.88 -6.70 -2.85
CA VAL A 224 22.27 -8.07 -2.46
C VAL A 224 22.91 -8.06 -1.08
N PHE A 225 22.24 -8.67 -0.10
CA PHE A 225 22.72 -8.75 1.28
C PHE A 225 23.49 -10.06 1.52
N THR A 226 24.55 -10.01 2.29
CA THR A 226 25.47 -11.15 2.52
C THR A 226 25.28 -11.89 3.84
N GLY A 227 24.09 -11.80 4.45
CA GLY A 227 23.72 -12.53 5.69
C GLY A 227 23.45 -11.63 6.90
N VAL A 228 22.75 -12.20 7.90
CA VAL A 228 22.48 -11.54 9.18
C VAL A 228 23.76 -11.51 9.99
N LYS A 229 24.46 -10.38 10.03
CA LYS A 229 25.51 -10.15 11.04
C LYS A 229 25.01 -9.08 12.00
N LYS A 230 25.08 -9.37 13.29
CA LYS A 230 24.85 -8.39 14.36
C LYS A 230 25.85 -7.24 14.17
N LYS A 231 25.39 -6.08 13.65
CA LYS A 231 26.18 -4.85 13.79
C LYS A 231 26.25 -4.50 15.28
N ALA A 232 27.40 -4.08 15.75
CA ALA A 232 27.58 -3.67 17.16
C ALA A 232 26.56 -2.59 17.60
N SER A 233 26.08 -1.76 16.67
CA SER A 233 25.09 -0.69 16.92
C SER A 233 23.64 -1.18 17.03
N SER A 234 23.25 -2.26 16.34
CA SER A 234 21.86 -2.74 16.27
C SER A 234 21.67 -4.16 16.87
N GLY A 235 22.76 -4.79 17.34
CA GLY A 235 22.73 -6.15 17.86
C GLY A 235 21.83 -6.32 19.08
N TRP A 236 21.68 -5.28 19.89
CA TRP A 236 20.84 -5.26 21.09
C TRP A 236 19.34 -5.46 20.80
N ILE A 237 18.88 -5.16 19.58
CA ILE A 237 17.48 -5.34 19.18
C ILE A 237 17.08 -6.82 19.24
N TYR A 238 18.01 -7.71 18.93
CA TYR A 238 17.79 -9.16 18.99
C TYR A 238 17.81 -9.74 20.40
N ASP A 239 18.25 -8.97 21.38
CA ASP A 239 18.35 -9.39 22.79
C ASP A 239 17.10 -8.94 23.60
N ILE A 240 16.14 -8.26 22.94
CA ILE A 240 14.89 -7.78 23.57
C ILE A 240 13.74 -8.71 23.20
N ASP A 241 12.95 -9.08 24.21
CA ASP A 241 11.64 -9.69 24.02
C ASP A 241 10.63 -8.58 23.72
N TRP A 242 10.25 -8.43 22.46
CA TRP A 242 9.32 -7.40 21.99
C TRP A 242 7.87 -7.79 22.27
N ASP A 243 7.06 -6.85 22.76
CA ASP A 243 5.62 -7.08 22.91
C ASP A 243 4.94 -7.10 21.52
N LEU A 244 5.38 -6.21 20.62
CA LEU A 244 4.85 -6.09 19.28
C LEU A 244 5.94 -5.70 18.27
N VAL A 245 5.97 -6.42 17.15
CA VAL A 245 6.71 -6.01 15.94
C VAL A 245 5.71 -5.49 14.90
N ILE A 246 5.90 -4.25 14.44
CA ILE A 246 5.11 -3.63 13.39
C ILE A 246 5.92 -3.61 12.10
N LEU A 247 5.37 -4.17 11.02
CA LEU A 247 5.97 -4.16 9.69
C LEU A 247 5.23 -3.13 8.83
N ASP A 248 5.90 -2.02 8.49
CA ASP A 248 5.30 -0.96 7.70
C ASP A 248 5.73 -1.04 6.23
N GLU A 249 4.75 -0.97 5.30
CA GLU A 249 4.93 -1.06 3.84
C GLU A 249 5.61 -2.37 3.39
N GLU A 250 4.97 -3.50 3.69
CA GLU A 250 5.46 -4.88 3.47
C GLU A 250 5.96 -5.18 2.04
N HIS A 251 5.43 -4.49 1.05
CA HIS A 251 5.66 -4.80 -0.37
C HIS A 251 7.08 -4.47 -0.88
N TYR A 252 7.86 -3.69 -0.12
CA TYR A 252 9.26 -3.41 -0.43
C TYR A 252 10.21 -4.38 0.27
N GLY A 253 10.52 -5.51 -0.40
CA GLY A 253 11.63 -6.38 -0.01
C GLY A 253 11.43 -7.26 1.24
N MET A 254 10.29 -7.16 1.95
CA MET A 254 10.03 -7.97 3.14
C MET A 254 9.77 -9.45 2.86
N LYS A 255 9.42 -9.82 1.63
CA LYS A 255 9.30 -11.22 1.19
C LYS A 255 10.61 -11.82 0.68
N THR A 256 11.73 -11.14 0.94
CA THR A 256 13.03 -11.73 0.66
C THR A 256 13.39 -12.74 1.74
N PRO A 257 14.10 -13.81 1.41
CA PRO A 257 14.64 -14.79 2.38
C PRO A 257 15.31 -14.13 3.57
N LYS A 258 15.99 -13.04 3.35
CA LYS A 258 16.73 -12.31 4.37
C LYS A 258 15.89 -11.50 5.33
N ALA A 259 14.76 -10.97 4.88
CA ALA A 259 13.79 -10.35 5.78
C ALA A 259 13.15 -11.41 6.70
N ALA A 260 12.90 -12.61 6.18
CA ALA A 260 12.45 -13.75 6.95
C ALA A 260 13.49 -14.17 8.00
N GLU A 261 14.79 -14.19 7.65
CA GLU A 261 15.89 -14.47 8.58
C GLU A 261 15.95 -13.45 9.73
N VAL A 262 15.75 -12.15 9.43
CA VAL A 262 15.70 -11.10 10.47
C VAL A 262 14.53 -11.33 11.42
N LEU A 263 13.34 -11.60 10.88
CA LEU A 263 12.16 -11.85 11.70
C LEU A 263 12.29 -13.13 12.54
N ALA A 264 12.88 -14.18 11.98
CA ALA A 264 13.15 -15.44 12.71
C ALA A 264 14.19 -15.28 13.83
N ALA A 265 15.07 -14.28 13.73
CA ALA A 265 16.08 -14.00 14.77
C ALA A 265 15.57 -13.06 15.88
N LEU A 266 14.40 -12.46 15.74
CA LEU A 266 13.76 -11.59 16.72
C LEU A 266 12.83 -12.42 17.62
N THR A 267 12.77 -12.04 18.90
CA THR A 267 11.78 -12.58 19.84
C THR A 267 10.67 -11.55 20.03
N TYR A 268 9.43 -11.95 19.74
CA TYR A 268 8.26 -11.06 19.90
C TYR A 268 6.98 -11.86 20.17
N SER A 269 6.02 -11.23 20.87
CA SER A 269 4.73 -11.83 21.19
C SER A 269 3.72 -11.69 20.04
N HIS A 270 3.70 -10.52 19.37
CA HIS A 270 2.74 -10.22 18.33
C HIS A 270 3.39 -9.55 17.12
N GLN A 271 2.80 -9.76 15.94
CA GLN A 271 3.21 -9.13 14.70
C GLN A 271 2.02 -8.41 14.03
N LEU A 272 2.18 -7.12 13.76
CA LEU A 272 1.19 -6.31 13.04
C LEU A 272 1.78 -5.85 11.71
N LYS A 273 1.22 -6.31 10.60
CA LYS A 273 1.59 -5.83 9.27
C LYS A 273 0.68 -4.68 8.86
N LEU A 274 1.28 -3.60 8.36
CA LEU A 274 0.58 -2.43 7.81
C LEU A 274 0.86 -2.32 6.32
N SER A 275 -0.18 -2.30 5.49
CA SER A 275 0.00 -2.03 4.07
C SER A 275 -1.24 -1.37 3.47
N GLY A 276 -1.03 -0.49 2.50
CA GLY A 276 -2.10 0.09 1.68
C GLY A 276 -2.44 -0.76 0.47
N THR A 277 -1.56 -1.67 0.10
CA THR A 277 -1.65 -2.50 -1.09
C THR A 277 -0.98 -3.86 -0.87
N PRO A 278 -1.44 -4.66 0.12
CA PRO A 278 -0.81 -5.95 0.46
C PRO A 278 -1.25 -7.05 -0.52
N TYR A 279 -1.29 -6.75 -1.82
CA TYR A 279 -1.94 -7.61 -2.80
C TYR A 279 -1.30 -8.99 -2.92
N LYS A 280 0.04 -9.07 -2.82
CA LYS A 280 0.75 -10.35 -2.82
C LYS A 280 0.43 -11.18 -1.58
N THR A 281 0.28 -10.51 -0.43
CA THR A 281 -0.05 -11.17 0.84
C THR A 281 -1.50 -11.66 0.84
N LEU A 282 -2.44 -10.84 0.33
CA LEU A 282 -3.83 -11.25 0.18
C LEU A 282 -3.97 -12.42 -0.80
N ALA A 283 -3.27 -12.35 -1.95
CA ALA A 283 -3.31 -13.40 -2.96
C ALA A 283 -2.66 -14.71 -2.49
N SER A 284 -1.70 -14.68 -1.57
CA SER A 284 -1.04 -15.89 -1.06
C SER A 284 -1.91 -16.72 -0.10
N GLY A 285 -3.01 -16.15 0.43
CA GLY A 285 -3.81 -16.82 1.45
C GLY A 285 -3.08 -17.08 2.78
N GLU A 286 -1.99 -16.34 3.04
CA GLU A 286 -1.18 -16.47 4.26
C GLU A 286 -1.98 -16.16 5.53
N TYR A 287 -2.96 -15.25 5.44
CA TYR A 287 -3.80 -14.79 6.55
C TYR A 287 -5.24 -15.29 6.38
N SER A 288 -5.85 -15.73 7.46
CA SER A 288 -7.29 -16.00 7.53
C SER A 288 -8.09 -14.69 7.59
N ASP A 289 -9.38 -14.74 7.30
CA ASP A 289 -10.26 -13.56 7.35
C ASP A 289 -10.31 -12.91 8.74
N GLU A 290 -10.13 -13.68 9.80
CA GLU A 290 -10.10 -13.18 11.19
C GLU A 290 -8.79 -12.44 11.52
N GLU A 291 -7.73 -12.71 10.77
CA GLU A 291 -6.42 -12.06 10.89
C GLU A 291 -6.30 -10.80 10.02
N ILE A 292 -7.33 -10.42 9.26
CA ILE A 292 -7.30 -9.31 8.32
C ILE A 292 -8.35 -8.26 8.68
N PHE A 293 -7.92 -7.00 8.72
CA PHE A 293 -8.82 -5.86 8.59
C PHE A 293 -8.64 -5.24 7.22
N SER A 294 -9.72 -5.03 6.47
CA SER A 294 -9.67 -4.40 5.15
C SER A 294 -10.47 -3.11 5.12
N TRP A 295 -9.84 -2.04 4.59
CA TRP A 295 -10.47 -0.76 4.28
C TRP A 295 -10.03 -0.31 2.89
N ARG A 296 -10.92 -0.54 1.91
CA ARG A 296 -10.68 -0.31 0.49
C ARG A 296 -11.09 1.11 0.09
N TYR A 297 -10.73 1.53 -1.11
CA TYR A 297 -11.20 2.76 -1.74
C TYR A 297 -12.74 2.80 -1.81
N VAL A 298 -13.35 1.69 -2.19
CA VAL A 298 -14.81 1.55 -2.27
C VAL A 298 -15.48 1.81 -0.93
N ASP A 299 -14.95 1.24 0.14
CA ASP A 299 -15.51 1.39 1.49
C ASP A 299 -15.46 2.86 1.94
N GLU A 300 -14.37 3.57 1.69
CA GLU A 300 -14.24 5.00 1.98
C GLU A 300 -15.22 5.85 1.19
N GLN A 301 -15.36 5.61 -0.13
CA GLN A 301 -16.27 6.39 -0.97
C GLN A 301 -17.74 6.12 -0.63
N LYS A 302 -18.12 4.89 -0.27
CA LYS A 302 -19.45 4.57 0.23
C LYS A 302 -19.78 5.35 1.51
N VAL A 303 -18.83 5.43 2.44
CA VAL A 303 -19.00 6.21 3.68
C VAL A 303 -19.04 7.72 3.40
N LYS A 304 -18.23 8.23 2.45
CA LYS A 304 -18.31 9.62 1.97
C LYS A 304 -19.71 9.92 1.42
N ASN A 305 -20.21 9.07 0.53
CA ASN A 305 -21.52 9.24 -0.12
C ASN A 305 -22.70 9.13 0.85
N SER A 306 -22.52 8.41 1.96
CA SER A 306 -23.51 8.38 3.05
C SER A 306 -23.56 9.65 3.91
N GLY A 307 -22.73 10.66 3.62
CA GLY A 307 -22.75 11.97 4.28
C GLY A 307 -21.76 12.12 5.45
N SER A 308 -20.79 11.22 5.61
CA SER A 308 -19.77 11.32 6.66
C SER A 308 -18.93 12.57 6.51
N LYS A 309 -19.02 13.48 7.47
CA LYS A 309 -18.23 14.73 7.49
C LYS A 309 -16.71 14.48 7.48
N ALA A 310 -16.25 13.41 8.10
CA ALA A 310 -14.85 13.06 8.19
C ALA A 310 -14.25 12.65 6.82
N HIS A 311 -15.10 12.19 5.89
CA HIS A 311 -14.67 11.71 4.57
C HIS A 311 -15.00 12.69 3.43
N GLN A 312 -15.69 13.81 3.69
CA GLN A 312 -16.08 14.78 2.67
C GLN A 312 -14.88 15.37 1.91
N CYS A 313 -13.74 15.51 2.58
CA CYS A 313 -12.52 16.05 1.95
C CYS A 313 -11.74 15.03 1.12
N MET A 314 -12.17 13.74 1.08
CA MET A 314 -11.49 12.70 0.30
C MET A 314 -11.97 12.77 -1.16
N PRO A 315 -11.07 13.07 -2.14
CA PRO A 315 -11.49 13.18 -3.53
C PRO A 315 -12.00 11.86 -4.10
N THR A 316 -13.01 11.96 -4.97
CA THR A 316 -13.45 10.81 -5.78
C THR A 316 -12.55 10.71 -7.01
N MET A 317 -12.02 9.52 -7.28
CA MET A 317 -11.17 9.29 -8.45
C MET A 317 -12.01 9.13 -9.71
N LYS A 318 -11.61 9.86 -10.76
CA LYS A 318 -12.09 9.69 -12.13
C LYS A 318 -10.95 9.18 -12.98
N PHE A 319 -11.18 8.08 -13.65
CA PHE A 319 -10.20 7.48 -14.55
C PHE A 319 -10.53 7.87 -15.97
N HIS A 320 -9.58 8.52 -16.65
CA HIS A 320 -9.68 8.91 -18.03
C HIS A 320 -8.59 8.21 -18.82
N THR A 321 -8.98 7.50 -19.86
CA THR A 321 -8.03 6.90 -20.79
C THR A 321 -8.13 7.54 -22.16
N PHE A 322 -6.98 7.66 -22.79
CA PHE A 322 -6.85 8.22 -24.14
C PHE A 322 -6.09 7.23 -25.01
N ASN A 323 -6.58 7.02 -26.23
CA ASN A 323 -5.81 6.31 -27.22
C ASN A 323 -4.68 7.20 -27.74
N VAL A 324 -3.55 6.60 -28.06
CA VAL A 324 -2.44 7.32 -28.68
C VAL A 324 -2.83 7.73 -30.10
N HIS A 325 -2.61 9.02 -30.43
CA HIS A 325 -2.98 9.53 -31.75
C HIS A 325 -2.27 8.80 -32.88
N PRO A 326 -2.96 8.45 -34.01
CA PRO A 326 -2.34 7.71 -35.11
C PRO A 326 -1.06 8.33 -35.69
N SER A 327 -0.93 9.67 -35.63
CA SER A 327 0.29 10.37 -36.09
C SER A 327 1.53 10.02 -35.26
N VAL A 328 1.36 9.75 -33.97
CA VAL A 328 2.47 9.32 -33.08
C VAL A 328 2.94 7.91 -33.48
N ILE A 329 1.98 7.03 -33.73
CA ILE A 329 2.27 5.65 -34.16
C ILE A 329 2.99 5.65 -35.52
N LYS A 330 2.55 6.52 -36.44
CA LYS A 330 3.20 6.70 -37.72
C LYS A 330 4.62 7.23 -37.57
N GLU A 331 4.81 8.28 -36.77
CA GLU A 331 6.14 8.85 -36.49
C GLU A 331 7.07 7.80 -35.86
N ALA A 332 6.54 6.95 -34.99
CA ALA A 332 7.30 5.86 -34.41
C ALA A 332 7.79 4.87 -35.49
N ALA A 333 6.91 4.47 -36.41
CA ALA A 333 7.29 3.60 -37.53
C ALA A 333 8.35 4.24 -38.44
N ASP A 334 8.16 5.54 -38.77
CA ASP A 334 9.08 6.30 -39.63
C ASP A 334 10.45 6.52 -38.96
N SER A 335 10.51 6.56 -37.62
CA SER A 335 11.73 6.72 -36.82
C SER A 335 12.48 5.42 -36.52
N GLY A 336 12.05 4.28 -37.10
CA GLY A 336 12.63 2.99 -36.84
C GLY A 336 12.31 2.37 -35.49
N TYR A 337 11.27 2.85 -34.83
CA TYR A 337 10.70 2.22 -33.67
C TYR A 337 9.98 0.95 -34.13
N SER A 338 10.63 -0.19 -34.02
CA SER A 338 10.01 -1.48 -34.37
C SER A 338 9.85 -2.30 -33.11
N GLU A 339 8.61 -2.70 -32.83
CA GLU A 339 8.31 -3.74 -31.87
C GLU A 339 7.49 -4.83 -32.52
N GLU A 340 7.92 -6.05 -32.34
CA GLU A 340 7.18 -7.23 -32.87
C GLU A 340 5.76 -7.30 -32.30
N ASP A 341 5.53 -6.71 -31.09
CA ASP A 341 4.24 -6.70 -30.38
C ASP A 341 3.45 -5.41 -30.53
N GLY A 342 3.84 -4.50 -31.44
CA GLY A 342 3.18 -3.21 -31.67
C GLY A 342 3.74 -2.03 -30.84
N PHE A 343 3.09 -0.89 -30.99
CA PHE A 343 3.50 0.36 -30.32
C PHE A 343 3.23 0.31 -28.82
N ARG A 344 4.25 0.64 -28.03
CA ARG A 344 4.16 0.75 -26.56
C ARG A 344 4.59 2.14 -26.10
N ILE A 345 3.66 2.85 -25.46
CA ILE A 345 3.90 4.22 -25.01
C ILE A 345 5.09 4.34 -24.06
N GLU A 346 5.24 3.41 -23.13
CA GLU A 346 6.33 3.43 -22.15
C GLU A 346 7.71 3.32 -22.78
N LYS A 347 7.83 2.66 -23.92
CA LYS A 347 9.12 2.49 -24.61
C LYS A 347 9.54 3.69 -25.44
N MET A 348 8.59 4.55 -25.84
CA MET A 348 8.95 5.79 -26.54
C MET A 348 9.76 6.74 -25.65
N PHE A 349 9.61 6.62 -24.31
CA PHE A 349 10.38 7.38 -23.33
C PHE A 349 11.75 6.80 -23.01
N ALA A 350 12.22 5.77 -23.74
CA ALA A 350 13.56 5.26 -23.57
C ALA A 350 14.59 6.36 -23.84
N ALA A 351 15.50 6.58 -22.88
CA ALA A 351 16.53 7.61 -22.95
C ALA A 351 17.86 7.07 -22.46
N GLU A 352 18.93 7.66 -22.99
CA GLU A 352 20.30 7.41 -22.61
C GLU A 352 21.08 8.72 -22.62
N ASN A 353 21.91 8.96 -21.62
CA ASN A 353 22.65 10.22 -21.46
C ASN A 353 21.75 11.47 -21.51
N ASN A 354 20.60 11.44 -20.84
CA ASN A 354 19.57 12.48 -20.79
C ASN A 354 18.98 12.86 -22.15
N LYS A 355 18.99 11.97 -23.13
CA LYS A 355 18.38 12.18 -24.46
C LYS A 355 17.52 11.00 -24.83
N PHE A 356 16.33 11.30 -25.38
CA PHE A 356 15.45 10.27 -25.88
C PHE A 356 16.06 9.52 -27.07
N LYS A 357 15.83 8.23 -27.11
CA LYS A 357 16.16 7.41 -28.28
C LYS A 357 15.32 7.78 -29.50
N TYR A 358 14.06 8.20 -29.27
CA TYR A 358 13.10 8.57 -30.30
C TYR A 358 12.53 9.99 -30.02
N PRO A 359 13.32 11.06 -30.12
CA PRO A 359 12.88 12.41 -29.71
C PRO A 359 11.72 12.94 -30.56
N SER A 360 11.64 12.63 -31.85
CA SER A 360 10.53 13.04 -32.71
C SER A 360 9.20 12.38 -32.35
N VAL A 361 9.24 11.14 -31.86
CA VAL A 361 8.04 10.42 -31.40
C VAL A 361 7.51 11.03 -30.11
N VAL A 362 8.38 11.39 -29.17
CA VAL A 362 7.99 12.08 -27.92
C VAL A 362 7.44 13.47 -28.24
N ASP A 363 8.09 14.24 -29.15
CA ASP A 363 7.61 15.55 -29.58
C ASP A 363 6.22 15.46 -30.27
N ALA A 364 6.02 14.47 -31.14
CA ALA A 364 4.72 14.20 -31.76
C ALA A 364 3.65 13.88 -30.70
N PHE A 365 3.98 13.10 -29.68
CA PHE A 365 3.08 12.82 -28.56
C PHE A 365 2.74 14.10 -27.79
N LEU A 366 3.73 14.88 -27.36
CA LEU A 366 3.52 16.15 -26.66
C LEU A 366 2.72 17.15 -27.50
N THR A 367 2.89 17.14 -28.83
CA THR A 367 2.13 17.97 -29.75
C THR A 367 0.66 17.53 -29.81
N THR A 368 0.38 16.22 -29.87
CA THR A 368 -0.98 15.70 -29.97
C THR A 368 -1.77 15.83 -28.68
N ILE A 369 -1.13 15.73 -27.51
CA ILE A 369 -1.78 15.97 -26.22
C ILE A 369 -1.95 17.44 -25.86
N GLY A 370 -1.57 18.35 -26.75
CA GLY A 370 -1.71 19.79 -26.54
C GLY A 370 -3.15 20.31 -26.67
N LYS A 371 -3.29 21.62 -26.51
CA LYS A 371 -4.58 22.31 -26.40
C LYS A 371 -5.39 22.43 -27.71
N LYS A 372 -4.82 22.08 -28.87
CA LYS A 372 -5.49 22.22 -30.15
C LYS A 372 -6.58 21.16 -30.32
N ARG A 373 -7.84 21.60 -30.33
CA ARG A 373 -9.00 20.72 -30.34
C ARG A 373 -9.46 20.38 -31.76
N VAL A 374 -9.81 19.12 -32.00
CA VAL A 374 -10.53 18.65 -33.18
C VAL A 374 -11.96 18.32 -32.76
N LYS A 375 -12.95 18.88 -33.47
CA LYS A 375 -14.38 18.72 -33.14
C LYS A 375 -14.76 17.22 -33.12
N GLY A 376 -15.33 16.77 -32.02
CA GLY A 376 -15.79 15.38 -31.84
C GLY A 376 -14.72 14.35 -31.48
N GLN A 377 -13.46 14.78 -31.34
CA GLN A 377 -12.35 13.88 -30.93
C GLN A 377 -11.60 14.48 -29.76
N SER A 378 -11.16 13.64 -28.84
CA SER A 378 -10.35 14.02 -27.69
C SER A 378 -9.18 13.05 -27.54
N TRP A 379 -7.97 13.55 -27.73
CA TRP A 379 -6.71 12.80 -27.65
C TRP A 379 -5.90 13.17 -26.42
N SER A 380 -6.41 14.06 -25.60
CA SER A 380 -5.72 14.54 -24.41
C SER A 380 -6.67 15.09 -23.35
N PRO A 381 -6.22 15.14 -22.10
CA PRO A 381 -6.99 15.74 -21.02
C PRO A 381 -7.32 17.24 -21.25
N TYR A 382 -6.50 17.96 -22.00
CA TYR A 382 -6.75 19.39 -22.32
C TYR A 382 -7.85 19.61 -23.38
N GLN A 383 -8.22 18.57 -24.08
CA GLN A 383 -9.22 18.61 -25.16
C GLN A 383 -10.57 18.06 -24.69
N ALA A 384 -10.61 17.35 -23.59
CA ALA A 384 -11.79 16.70 -23.05
C ALA A 384 -12.73 17.73 -22.38
N ASP A 385 -14.01 17.73 -22.79
CA ASP A 385 -15.02 18.66 -22.27
C ASP A 385 -15.44 18.34 -20.82
N ASP A 386 -15.31 17.10 -20.43
CA ASP A 386 -15.70 16.55 -19.14
C ASP A 386 -14.60 16.67 -18.08
N ILE A 387 -13.41 17.14 -18.46
CA ILE A 387 -12.30 17.39 -17.54
C ILE A 387 -12.27 18.87 -17.13
N ASN A 388 -12.39 19.12 -15.84
CA ASN A 388 -12.19 20.46 -15.30
C ASN A 388 -10.69 20.83 -15.35
N ASN A 389 -10.34 21.83 -16.15
CA ASN A 389 -8.96 22.27 -16.34
C ASN A 389 -8.21 22.64 -15.04
N ARG A 390 -8.92 23.03 -13.97
CA ARG A 390 -8.29 23.29 -12.67
C ARG A 390 -7.69 22.05 -12.03
N LEU A 391 -8.14 20.86 -12.42
CA LEU A 391 -7.55 19.62 -11.98
C LEU A 391 -6.17 19.36 -12.63
N LEU A 392 -5.89 20.05 -13.75
CA LEU A 392 -4.62 19.96 -14.46
C LEU A 392 -3.60 21.03 -14.02
N ASP A 393 -3.91 21.85 -13.01
CA ASP A 393 -2.99 22.91 -12.58
C ASP A 393 -1.72 22.34 -11.92
N HIS A 394 -1.85 21.28 -11.10
CA HIS A 394 -0.72 20.62 -10.45
C HIS A 394 -0.79 19.12 -10.69
N MET A 395 0.14 18.61 -11.50
CA MET A 395 0.13 17.23 -11.97
C MET A 395 1.38 16.47 -11.56
N LEU A 396 1.23 15.17 -11.35
CA LEU A 396 2.33 14.21 -11.23
C LEU A 396 2.36 13.32 -12.49
N TRP A 397 3.48 13.33 -13.22
CA TRP A 397 3.70 12.49 -14.39
C TRP A 397 4.66 11.36 -14.02
N MET A 398 4.22 10.12 -14.19
CA MET A 398 4.99 8.93 -13.86
C MET A 398 5.54 8.26 -15.11
N LEU A 399 6.85 8.24 -15.22
CA LEU A 399 7.59 7.64 -16.32
C LEU A 399 8.11 6.24 -15.95
N PRO A 400 8.51 5.43 -16.95
CA PRO A 400 9.31 4.23 -16.71
C PRO A 400 10.56 4.52 -15.86
N MET A 401 11.07 3.53 -15.13
CA MET A 401 12.21 3.70 -14.23
C MET A 401 13.52 4.02 -14.98
N SER A 402 13.69 5.30 -15.33
CA SER A 402 14.89 5.84 -15.94
C SER A 402 15.05 7.31 -15.56
N ILE A 403 16.17 7.63 -14.91
CA ILE A 403 16.53 9.01 -14.55
C ILE A 403 16.75 9.85 -15.81
N ASP A 404 17.41 9.27 -16.82
CA ASP A 404 17.65 9.92 -18.10
C ASP A 404 16.35 10.30 -18.82
N SER A 405 15.33 9.42 -18.74
CA SER A 405 14.00 9.68 -19.33
C SER A 405 13.31 10.85 -18.65
N VAL A 406 13.41 10.95 -17.32
CA VAL A 406 12.82 12.08 -16.58
C VAL A 406 13.50 13.39 -16.96
N THR A 407 14.83 13.41 -16.99
CA THR A 407 15.59 14.61 -17.35
C THR A 407 15.28 15.04 -18.78
N ALA A 408 15.33 14.09 -19.73
CA ALA A 408 15.02 14.38 -21.14
C ALA A 408 13.59 14.92 -21.33
N LEU A 409 12.60 14.40 -20.57
CA LEU A 409 11.24 14.88 -20.65
C LEU A 409 11.09 16.29 -20.04
N CYS A 410 11.74 16.57 -18.92
CA CYS A 410 11.72 17.90 -18.32
C CYS A 410 12.28 18.95 -19.28
N ASP A 411 13.46 18.70 -19.87
CA ASP A 411 14.09 19.61 -20.84
C ASP A 411 13.17 19.87 -22.06
N MET A 412 12.49 18.82 -22.53
CA MET A 412 11.56 18.94 -23.64
C MET A 412 10.30 19.71 -23.26
N LEU A 413 9.69 19.46 -22.09
CA LEU A 413 8.50 20.16 -21.61
C LEU A 413 8.76 21.65 -21.39
N GLU A 414 9.92 22.03 -20.84
CA GLU A 414 10.32 23.43 -20.61
C GLU A 414 10.37 24.24 -21.92
N SER A 415 10.73 23.61 -23.02
CA SER A 415 10.83 24.25 -24.34
C SER A 415 9.58 24.07 -25.22
N HIS A 416 8.65 23.19 -24.86
CA HIS A 416 7.54 22.81 -25.73
C HIS A 416 6.36 23.80 -25.61
N PRO A 417 5.85 24.39 -26.73
CA PRO A 417 4.82 25.46 -26.70
C PRO A 417 3.50 25.08 -26.04
N ASN A 418 3.14 23.77 -26.04
CA ASN A 418 1.89 23.30 -25.44
C ASN A 418 1.90 23.35 -23.90
N PHE A 419 3.09 23.40 -23.30
CA PHE A 419 3.28 23.40 -21.84
C PHE A 419 3.79 24.75 -21.33
N ASP A 420 3.79 25.78 -22.18
CA ASP A 420 4.05 27.14 -21.74
C ASP A 420 3.12 27.56 -20.60
N GLY A 421 3.70 28.12 -19.55
CA GLY A 421 3.01 28.49 -18.32
C GLY A 421 3.00 27.41 -17.23
N TYR A 422 3.57 26.21 -17.47
CA TYR A 422 3.86 25.24 -16.41
C TYR A 422 5.30 25.39 -15.91
N HIS A 423 5.46 25.33 -14.60
CA HIS A 423 6.76 25.14 -13.99
C HIS A 423 7.07 23.63 -13.90
N ILE A 424 8.16 23.19 -14.51
CA ILE A 424 8.52 21.78 -14.61
C ILE A 424 9.43 21.41 -13.43
N ILE A 425 9.09 20.35 -12.72
CA ILE A 425 9.84 19.88 -11.54
C ILE A 425 10.42 18.50 -11.86
N ASN A 426 11.74 18.42 -11.99
CA ASN A 426 12.46 17.17 -12.18
C ASN A 426 12.64 16.46 -10.84
N ALA A 427 11.84 15.42 -10.59
CA ALA A 427 11.85 14.62 -9.38
C ALA A 427 12.60 13.27 -9.56
N SER A 428 13.64 13.24 -10.39
CA SER A 428 14.50 12.06 -10.56
C SER A 428 15.45 11.84 -9.37
N GLY A 429 15.99 10.62 -9.24
CA GLY A 429 16.82 10.22 -8.10
C GLY A 429 18.17 10.95 -7.98
N ASN A 430 18.69 11.52 -9.07
CA ASN A 430 19.96 12.26 -9.07
C ASN A 430 19.81 13.70 -8.58
N ASN A 431 18.59 14.25 -8.54
CA ASN A 431 18.36 15.59 -8.05
C ASN A 431 18.22 15.60 -6.52
N THR A 432 18.81 16.61 -5.88
CA THR A 432 18.72 16.85 -4.44
C THR A 432 17.33 17.33 -3.99
N ILE A 433 16.37 17.49 -4.94
CA ILE A 433 15.01 17.94 -4.67
C ILE A 433 14.34 17.03 -3.65
N ASN A 434 13.97 17.59 -2.52
CA ASN A 434 13.17 16.93 -1.50
C ASN A 434 11.69 17.30 -1.65
N ILE A 435 10.83 16.70 -0.83
CA ILE A 435 9.38 16.96 -0.91
C ILE A 435 9.01 18.40 -0.50
N GLY A 436 9.81 19.01 0.36
CA GLY A 436 9.66 20.43 0.75
C GLY A 436 9.86 21.35 -0.45
N ASP A 437 10.88 21.09 -1.26
CA ASP A 437 11.17 21.87 -2.46
C ASP A 437 10.03 21.75 -3.49
N VAL A 438 9.44 20.55 -3.63
CA VAL A 438 8.26 20.34 -4.50
C VAL A 438 7.08 21.17 -4.02
N LYS A 439 6.78 21.15 -2.72
CA LYS A 439 5.70 21.95 -2.13
C LYS A 439 5.93 23.44 -2.30
N GLU A 440 7.14 23.91 -2.05
CA GLU A 440 7.51 25.31 -2.25
C GLU A 440 7.37 25.75 -3.72
N ALA A 441 7.77 24.88 -4.67
CA ALA A 441 7.58 25.15 -6.10
C ALA A 441 6.08 25.24 -6.47
N ILE A 442 5.25 24.37 -5.91
CA ILE A 442 3.80 24.41 -6.09
C ILE A 442 3.18 25.69 -5.52
N GLU A 443 3.58 26.10 -4.33
CA GLU A 443 3.10 27.33 -3.69
C GLU A 443 3.45 28.60 -4.48
N ARG A 444 4.62 28.61 -5.13
CA ARG A 444 5.11 29.75 -5.92
C ARG A 444 4.54 29.85 -7.34
N ASN A 445 4.03 28.75 -7.88
CA ASN A 445 3.59 28.65 -9.26
C ASN A 445 2.13 28.25 -9.36
N SER A 446 1.38 28.91 -10.23
CA SER A 446 -0.03 28.58 -10.46
C SER A 446 -0.24 27.23 -11.14
N LYS A 447 0.78 26.74 -11.86
CA LYS A 447 0.75 25.45 -12.57
C LYS A 447 2.10 24.77 -12.50
N THR A 448 2.09 23.47 -12.15
CA THR A 448 3.31 22.66 -12.09
C THR A 448 3.12 21.29 -12.70
N ILE A 449 4.17 20.77 -13.31
CA ILE A 449 4.26 19.36 -13.70
C ILE A 449 5.46 18.76 -12.96
N THR A 450 5.19 17.86 -12.03
CA THR A 450 6.22 17.09 -11.36
C THR A 450 6.45 15.79 -12.14
N VAL A 451 7.65 15.59 -12.67
CA VAL A 451 8.00 14.39 -13.45
C VAL A 451 8.86 13.47 -12.60
N SER A 452 8.46 12.21 -12.47
CA SER A 452 9.14 11.21 -11.62
C SER A 452 9.17 9.83 -12.25
N CYS A 453 10.11 8.99 -11.81
CA CYS A 453 10.24 7.59 -12.20
C CYS A 453 10.35 6.65 -10.97
N GLY A 454 9.50 6.85 -9.96
CA GLY A 454 9.44 6.00 -8.77
C GLY A 454 9.89 6.64 -7.46
N ARG A 455 10.46 7.88 -7.48
CA ARG A 455 10.94 8.52 -6.24
C ARG A 455 9.82 8.90 -5.28
N PHE A 456 8.68 9.35 -5.78
CA PHE A 456 7.53 9.80 -4.99
C PHE A 456 6.31 8.87 -5.12
N ASP A 457 6.51 7.64 -5.57
CA ASP A 457 5.46 6.63 -5.63
C ASP A 457 4.98 6.18 -4.24
N THR A 458 5.82 6.30 -3.20
CA THR A 458 5.49 5.91 -1.82
C THR A 458 5.96 6.92 -0.79
N GLY A 459 5.32 6.92 0.40
CA GLY A 459 5.77 7.67 1.58
C GLY A 459 5.59 9.20 1.54
N VAL A 460 4.92 9.76 0.52
CA VAL A 460 4.85 11.20 0.29
C VAL A 460 3.41 11.70 0.22
N THR A 461 3.17 12.91 0.72
CA THR A 461 1.86 13.59 0.62
C THR A 461 2.04 15.00 0.07
N VAL A 462 1.46 15.22 -1.12
CA VAL A 462 1.30 16.53 -1.75
C VAL A 462 -0.17 16.70 -2.12
N PRO A 463 -0.97 17.35 -1.28
CA PRO A 463 -2.41 17.46 -1.50
C PRO A 463 -2.80 18.20 -2.78
N GLU A 464 -1.91 19.03 -3.29
CA GLU A 464 -2.10 19.83 -4.50
C GLU A 464 -2.02 19.00 -5.79
N TRP A 465 -1.39 17.81 -5.77
CA TRP A 465 -1.45 16.89 -6.91
C TRP A 465 -2.86 16.34 -7.08
N LYS A 466 -3.61 16.93 -8.01
CA LYS A 466 -5.00 16.55 -8.33
C LYS A 466 -5.10 15.57 -9.47
N THR A 467 -4.03 15.45 -10.26
CA THR A 467 -3.96 14.59 -11.43
C THR A 467 -2.67 13.82 -11.44
N VAL A 468 -2.79 12.52 -11.67
CA VAL A 468 -1.66 11.63 -11.97
C VAL A 468 -1.77 11.16 -13.40
N ILE A 469 -0.70 11.36 -14.18
CA ILE A 469 -0.58 10.85 -15.55
C ILE A 469 0.37 9.65 -15.56
N MET A 470 -0.14 8.49 -15.96
CA MET A 470 0.57 7.24 -15.97
C MET A 470 1.14 6.95 -17.36
N LEU A 471 2.44 7.26 -17.54
CA LEU A 471 3.18 7.00 -18.76
C LEU A 471 4.08 5.76 -18.66
N GLU A 472 4.17 5.17 -17.47
CA GLU A 472 4.88 3.92 -17.22
C GLU A 472 4.05 2.70 -17.64
N GLY A 473 4.73 1.63 -18.07
CA GLY A 473 4.11 0.37 -18.48
C GLY A 473 3.87 -0.64 -17.35
N SER A 474 3.70 -0.18 -16.09
CA SER A 474 3.53 -1.10 -14.96
C SER A 474 2.30 -1.99 -15.13
N LYS A 475 2.54 -3.30 -15.03
CA LYS A 475 1.50 -4.33 -14.95
C LYS A 475 1.21 -4.76 -13.51
N SER A 476 1.89 -4.16 -12.53
CA SER A 476 1.66 -4.42 -11.11
C SER A 476 0.52 -3.55 -10.59
N PRO A 477 -0.63 -4.13 -10.21
CA PRO A 477 -1.74 -3.38 -9.61
C PRO A 477 -1.30 -2.69 -8.33
N GLU A 478 -0.42 -3.30 -7.55
CA GLU A 478 0.14 -2.74 -6.33
C GLU A 478 0.83 -1.39 -6.60
N LYS A 479 1.82 -1.37 -7.50
CA LYS A 479 2.56 -0.16 -7.86
C LYS A 479 1.65 0.90 -8.49
N TYR A 480 0.77 0.48 -9.39
CA TYR A 480 -0.16 1.38 -10.07
C TYR A 480 -1.09 2.09 -9.08
N PHE A 481 -1.80 1.33 -8.23
CA PHE A 481 -2.74 1.91 -7.26
C PHE A 481 -2.03 2.72 -6.17
N GLN A 482 -0.82 2.36 -5.76
CA GLN A 482 -0.02 3.20 -4.87
C GLN A 482 0.25 4.58 -5.46
N THR A 483 0.60 4.60 -6.75
CA THR A 483 0.93 5.84 -7.45
C THR A 483 -0.33 6.71 -7.62
N ILE A 484 -1.42 6.15 -8.13
CA ILE A 484 -2.64 6.94 -8.39
C ILE A 484 -3.31 7.47 -7.12
N PHE A 485 -3.19 6.76 -6.00
CA PHE A 485 -3.69 7.26 -4.71
C PHE A 485 -2.94 8.50 -4.21
N ARG A 486 -1.86 8.95 -4.87
CA ARG A 486 -1.24 10.26 -4.59
C ARG A 486 -2.18 11.40 -4.94
N ALA A 487 -2.95 11.28 -6.02
CA ALA A 487 -3.96 12.28 -6.37
C ALA A 487 -5.13 12.33 -5.37
N GLN A 488 -5.39 11.26 -4.65
CA GLN A 488 -6.46 11.17 -3.66
C GLN A 488 -6.07 11.72 -2.28
N SER A 489 -5.28 12.78 -2.23
CA SER A 489 -4.94 13.43 -0.96
C SER A 489 -6.01 14.47 -0.60
N PRO A 490 -6.47 14.49 0.68
CA PRO A 490 -7.51 15.42 1.09
C PRO A 490 -7.00 16.88 1.00
N LEU A 491 -7.78 17.71 0.34
CA LEU A 491 -7.56 19.14 0.28
C LEU A 491 -8.92 19.84 0.22
N LYS A 492 -9.10 20.90 1.01
CA LYS A 492 -10.38 21.63 1.06
C LYS A 492 -10.73 22.19 -0.32
N GLY A 493 -11.95 21.88 -0.78
CA GLY A 493 -12.44 22.29 -2.11
C GLY A 493 -12.00 21.37 -3.26
N HIS A 494 -11.48 20.18 -2.95
CA HIS A 494 -11.17 19.13 -3.91
C HIS A 494 -12.11 17.94 -3.70
N ASP A 495 -13.15 17.86 -4.49
CA ASP A 495 -14.12 16.76 -4.42
C ASP A 495 -13.75 15.61 -5.37
N GLU A 496 -12.90 15.88 -6.37
CA GLU A 496 -12.50 14.95 -7.41
C GLU A 496 -10.99 15.02 -7.68
N CYS A 497 -10.42 13.90 -8.14
CA CYS A 497 -9.06 13.81 -8.67
C CYS A 497 -9.04 12.95 -9.92
N LEU A 498 -8.03 13.16 -10.78
CA LEU A 498 -7.91 12.50 -12.06
C LEU A 498 -6.78 11.48 -12.09
N VAL A 499 -7.07 10.35 -12.69
CA VAL A 499 -6.08 9.36 -13.11
C VAL A 499 -6.14 9.30 -14.63
N ILE A 500 -5.05 9.63 -15.30
CA ILE A 500 -4.96 9.67 -16.76
C ILE A 500 -4.00 8.58 -17.23
N ASP A 501 -4.47 7.74 -18.13
CA ASP A 501 -3.69 6.68 -18.75
C ASP A 501 -3.85 6.71 -20.26
N PHE A 502 -2.78 6.43 -21.00
CA PHE A 502 -2.79 6.35 -22.46
C PHE A 502 -2.81 4.90 -22.97
N ASN A 503 -3.20 3.97 -22.11
CA ASN A 503 -3.41 2.58 -22.47
C ASN A 503 -4.72 2.06 -21.83
N PRO A 504 -5.87 2.23 -22.55
CA PRO A 504 -7.19 1.83 -22.05
C PRO A 504 -7.25 0.36 -21.61
N GLN A 505 -6.67 -0.53 -22.42
CA GLN A 505 -6.65 -1.97 -22.14
C GLN A 505 -5.94 -2.29 -20.83
N ARG A 506 -4.76 -1.69 -20.62
CA ARG A 506 -4.00 -1.86 -19.37
C ARG A 506 -4.78 -1.40 -18.14
N LEU A 507 -5.47 -0.24 -18.23
CA LEU A 507 -6.25 0.25 -17.10
C LEU A 507 -7.37 -0.72 -16.71
N LEU A 508 -8.12 -1.24 -17.70
CA LEU A 508 -9.17 -2.20 -17.44
C LEU A 508 -8.63 -3.49 -16.77
N GLU A 509 -7.48 -3.98 -17.24
CA GLU A 509 -6.78 -5.11 -16.64
C GLU A 509 -6.37 -4.85 -15.19
N LEU A 510 -5.81 -3.67 -14.92
CA LEU A 510 -5.37 -3.29 -13.56
C LEU A 510 -6.55 -3.09 -12.59
N VAL A 511 -7.69 -2.56 -13.08
CA VAL A 511 -8.92 -2.45 -12.30
C VAL A 511 -9.47 -3.83 -11.97
N TYR A 512 -9.49 -4.74 -12.94
CA TYR A 512 -9.86 -6.12 -12.68
C TYR A 512 -8.97 -6.74 -11.60
N ASP A 513 -7.65 -6.58 -11.72
CA ASP A 513 -6.68 -7.11 -10.74
C ASP A 513 -6.92 -6.57 -9.35
N TYR A 514 -7.09 -5.26 -9.25
CA TYR A 514 -7.39 -4.61 -7.99
C TYR A 514 -8.66 -5.17 -7.36
N CYS A 515 -9.75 -5.25 -8.13
CA CYS A 515 -11.04 -5.73 -7.64
C CYS A 515 -10.99 -7.21 -7.25
N SER A 516 -10.33 -8.05 -8.06
CA SER A 516 -10.18 -9.47 -7.78
C SER A 516 -9.39 -9.74 -6.49
N ILE A 517 -8.28 -9.02 -6.29
CA ILE A 517 -7.41 -9.22 -5.12
C ILE A 517 -8.02 -8.64 -3.84
N THR A 518 -8.76 -7.54 -3.96
CA THR A 518 -9.36 -6.85 -2.80
C THR A 518 -10.80 -7.25 -2.53
N ALA A 519 -11.38 -8.17 -3.32
CA ALA A 519 -12.71 -8.72 -3.06
C ALA A 519 -12.79 -9.29 -1.64
N LYS A 520 -13.93 -9.15 -0.99
CA LYS A 520 -14.21 -9.87 0.25
C LYS A 520 -14.34 -11.36 -0.07
N SER A 521 -14.08 -12.21 0.90
CA SER A 521 -14.16 -13.67 0.73
C SER A 521 -15.53 -14.17 0.27
N SER A 522 -16.58 -13.38 0.55
CA SER A 522 -17.96 -13.68 0.13
C SER A 522 -18.31 -13.19 -1.27
N ASP A 523 -17.53 -12.27 -1.86
CA ASP A 523 -17.90 -11.51 -3.02
C ASP A 523 -17.20 -12.08 -4.27
N SER A 524 -17.92 -12.15 -5.38
CA SER A 524 -17.32 -12.46 -6.70
C SER A 524 -16.48 -11.27 -7.19
N THR A 525 -15.55 -11.53 -8.09
CA THR A 525 -14.78 -10.48 -8.78
C THR A 525 -15.70 -9.50 -9.50
N GLU A 526 -16.78 -9.99 -10.12
CA GLU A 526 -17.78 -9.15 -10.79
C GLU A 526 -18.47 -8.19 -9.83
N GLU A 527 -18.91 -8.65 -8.65
CA GLU A 527 -19.50 -7.81 -7.63
C GLU A 527 -18.52 -6.74 -7.14
N SER A 528 -17.25 -7.11 -6.94
CA SER A 528 -16.21 -6.16 -6.55
C SER A 528 -15.95 -5.11 -7.62
N ILE A 529 -15.98 -5.47 -8.92
CA ILE A 529 -15.88 -4.52 -10.04
C ILE A 529 -17.11 -3.60 -10.06
N ARG A 530 -18.30 -4.14 -9.87
CA ARG A 530 -19.56 -3.36 -9.81
C ARG A 530 -19.49 -2.32 -8.68
N GLU A 531 -19.11 -2.73 -7.48
CA GLU A 531 -18.90 -1.83 -6.34
C GLU A 531 -17.88 -0.73 -6.63
N PHE A 532 -16.79 -1.08 -7.33
CA PHE A 532 -15.76 -0.11 -7.70
C PHE A 532 -16.30 0.94 -8.69
N LEU A 533 -17.01 0.51 -9.74
CA LEU A 533 -17.57 1.38 -10.76
C LEU A 533 -18.73 2.26 -10.27
N GLU A 534 -19.39 1.88 -9.16
CA GLU A 534 -20.38 2.75 -8.50
C GLU A 534 -19.76 4.01 -7.87
N VAL A 535 -18.46 3.96 -7.55
CA VAL A 535 -17.74 5.04 -6.86
C VAL A 535 -16.58 5.61 -7.66
N ALA A 536 -16.25 5.04 -8.82
CA ALA A 536 -15.18 5.47 -9.70
C ALA A 536 -15.63 5.35 -11.16
N SER A 537 -15.60 6.46 -11.91
CA SER A 537 -15.93 6.44 -13.34
C SER A 537 -14.71 6.05 -14.16
N LEU A 538 -14.89 5.15 -15.12
CA LEU A 538 -13.90 4.76 -16.13
C LEU A 538 -14.32 5.29 -17.49
N LEU A 539 -13.65 6.35 -17.93
CA LEU A 539 -13.99 7.12 -19.13
C LEU A 539 -12.90 6.93 -20.19
N GLU A 540 -13.27 6.42 -21.34
CA GLU A 540 -12.37 6.25 -22.48
C GLU A 540 -12.67 7.29 -23.56
N HIS A 541 -11.64 8.01 -23.95
CA HIS A 541 -11.66 9.00 -25.02
C HIS A 541 -11.00 8.43 -26.27
N GLY A 542 -11.69 8.47 -27.38
CA GLY A 542 -11.22 7.93 -28.67
C GLY A 542 -11.84 8.60 -29.88
N GLU A 543 -11.61 8.01 -31.04
CA GLU A 543 -12.14 8.51 -32.33
C GLU A 543 -13.67 8.57 -32.38
N ASN A 544 -14.33 7.69 -31.64
CA ASN A 544 -15.80 7.60 -31.57
C ASN A 544 -16.40 8.44 -30.41
N GLY A 545 -15.59 9.30 -29.77
CA GLY A 545 -16.01 10.13 -28.66
C GLY A 545 -15.73 9.52 -27.30
N LEU A 546 -16.49 9.98 -26.30
CA LEU A 546 -16.39 9.53 -24.90
C LEU A 546 -17.25 8.28 -24.67
N VAL A 547 -16.65 7.25 -24.09
CA VAL A 547 -17.34 6.01 -23.70
C VAL A 547 -17.10 5.76 -22.21
N GLU A 548 -18.16 5.60 -21.44
CA GLU A 548 -18.07 5.14 -20.07
C GLU A 548 -18.03 3.61 -20.06
N ARG A 549 -16.99 3.04 -19.44
CA ARG A 549 -16.77 1.60 -19.37
C ARG A 549 -17.54 0.98 -18.21
N ASN A 550 -18.15 -0.16 -18.48
CA ASN A 550 -18.98 -0.91 -17.54
C ASN A 550 -18.29 -2.23 -17.09
N VAL A 551 -18.97 -2.95 -16.21
CA VAL A 551 -18.48 -4.25 -15.68
C VAL A 551 -18.12 -5.23 -16.79
N GLY A 552 -18.99 -5.34 -17.82
CA GLY A 552 -18.76 -6.22 -18.98
C GLY A 552 -17.49 -5.85 -19.73
N ASP A 553 -17.21 -4.55 -19.90
CA ASP A 553 -15.99 -4.06 -20.57
C ASP A 553 -14.74 -4.47 -19.81
N VAL A 554 -14.73 -4.35 -18.47
CA VAL A 554 -13.61 -4.75 -17.61
C VAL A 554 -13.41 -6.26 -17.70
N MET A 555 -14.48 -7.04 -17.63
CA MET A 555 -14.42 -8.49 -17.76
C MET A 555 -13.94 -8.91 -19.16
N MET A 556 -14.43 -8.26 -20.25
CA MET A 556 -14.02 -8.55 -21.62
C MET A 556 -12.58 -8.14 -21.94
N ALA A 557 -12.09 -7.04 -21.35
CA ALA A 557 -10.70 -6.63 -21.52
C ALA A 557 -9.75 -7.75 -21.11
N MET A 558 -10.10 -8.48 -20.08
CA MET A 558 -9.34 -9.64 -19.62
C MET A 558 -9.39 -10.83 -20.57
N SER A 559 -10.51 -11.06 -21.24
CA SER A 559 -10.65 -12.18 -22.18
C SER A 559 -9.95 -11.92 -23.52
N ARG A 560 -9.88 -10.67 -23.95
CA ARG A 560 -9.27 -10.24 -25.23
C ARG A 560 -7.76 -10.06 -25.13
N SER A 561 -7.24 -9.79 -23.95
CA SER A 561 -5.81 -9.70 -23.82
C SER A 561 -5.22 -11.10 -23.95
N GLY A 562 -4.22 -11.29 -24.80
CA GLY A 562 -3.31 -12.41 -24.69
C GLY A 562 -2.77 -12.56 -23.27
N ASN A 563 -2.95 -11.55 -22.42
CA ASN A 563 -2.69 -11.47 -20.99
C ASN A 563 -3.68 -12.27 -20.13
N PHE A 564 -4.84 -12.68 -20.59
CA PHE A 564 -5.60 -13.73 -19.90
C PHE A 564 -4.75 -15.02 -19.86
N ILE A 565 -4.14 -15.35 -20.99
CA ILE A 565 -3.14 -16.41 -21.08
C ILE A 565 -1.89 -16.05 -20.26
N ASP A 566 -1.41 -14.81 -20.32
CA ASP A 566 -0.28 -14.29 -19.54
C ASP A 566 -0.56 -14.18 -18.04
N ARG A 567 -1.79 -14.16 -17.57
CA ARG A 567 -2.12 -14.20 -16.14
C ARG A 567 -2.03 -15.57 -15.53
N PHE A 568 -2.47 -16.60 -16.24
CA PHE A 568 -2.06 -17.95 -15.90
C PHE A 568 -0.54 -18.06 -16.00
N GLY A 569 0.09 -17.27 -16.89
CA GLY A 569 1.51 -17.23 -17.13
C GLY A 569 2.31 -16.18 -16.40
N ASN A 570 1.69 -15.21 -15.70
CA ASN A 570 2.43 -14.30 -14.83
C ASN A 570 2.82 -15.04 -13.55
N ALA A 571 3.82 -15.89 -13.69
CA ALA A 571 4.44 -16.63 -12.62
C ALA A 571 4.92 -15.71 -11.46
N ARG A 572 5.08 -14.41 -11.68
CA ARG A 572 5.29 -13.44 -10.60
C ARG A 572 4.11 -13.31 -9.64
N ASN A 573 2.88 -13.58 -10.11
CA ASN A 573 1.68 -13.55 -9.27
C ASN A 573 1.21 -14.95 -8.84
N ILE A 574 1.58 -16.00 -9.59
CA ILE A 574 1.19 -17.40 -9.36
C ILE A 574 2.34 -18.21 -8.79
N CYS A 575 3.59 -17.90 -9.15
CA CYS A 575 4.75 -18.45 -8.46
C CYS A 575 5.01 -17.61 -7.21
N SER A 576 5.05 -18.25 -6.04
CA SER A 576 5.36 -17.56 -4.79
C SER A 576 6.76 -16.92 -4.87
N SER A 577 6.96 -15.78 -4.21
CA SER A 577 8.29 -15.16 -4.10
C SER A 577 9.29 -16.03 -3.33
N SER A 578 8.81 -16.97 -2.53
CA SER A 578 9.61 -18.02 -1.87
C SER A 578 9.85 -19.24 -2.75
N ALA A 579 9.37 -19.25 -4.02
CA ALA A 579 9.54 -20.40 -4.92
C ALA A 579 11.02 -20.71 -5.17
N ASP A 580 11.87 -19.68 -5.23
CA ASP A 580 13.30 -19.88 -5.45
C ASP A 580 13.97 -20.63 -4.32
N GLU A 581 13.61 -20.34 -3.04
CA GLU A 581 14.12 -21.04 -1.86
C GLU A 581 13.53 -22.44 -1.72
N LYS A 582 12.24 -22.57 -1.83
CA LYS A 582 11.56 -23.87 -1.77
C LYS A 582 12.01 -24.78 -2.92
N LEU A 583 12.30 -24.20 -4.08
CA LEU A 583 12.89 -24.94 -5.19
C LEU A 583 14.33 -25.36 -4.88
N PHE A 584 15.10 -24.50 -4.21
CA PHE A 584 16.47 -24.83 -3.76
C PHE A 584 16.46 -25.94 -2.71
N GLU A 585 15.59 -25.87 -1.71
CA GLU A 585 15.42 -26.90 -0.69
C GLU A 585 14.95 -28.20 -1.33
N ALA A 586 13.97 -28.15 -2.24
CA ALA A 586 13.49 -29.30 -2.97
C ALA A 586 14.55 -29.90 -3.91
N LEU A 587 15.42 -29.08 -4.49
CA LEU A 587 16.58 -29.56 -5.30
C LEU A 587 17.69 -30.14 -4.41
N ALA A 588 17.87 -29.64 -3.20
CA ALA A 588 18.83 -30.17 -2.24
C ALA A 588 18.39 -31.52 -1.66
N ASP A 589 17.06 -31.72 -1.45
CA ASP A 589 16.47 -32.93 -0.90
C ASP A 589 16.05 -33.99 -1.94
N LEU A 590 16.26 -33.70 -3.22
CA LEU A 590 15.77 -34.56 -4.30
C LEU A 590 16.49 -35.91 -4.37
N SER A 591 15.72 -36.97 -4.25
CA SER A 591 16.10 -38.30 -4.75
C SER A 591 16.35 -38.20 -6.27
N ALA A 592 17.26 -39.04 -6.82
CA ALA A 592 17.61 -39.06 -8.25
C ALA A 592 16.39 -39.12 -9.21
N THR A 593 15.26 -39.64 -8.77
CA THR A 593 14.01 -39.72 -9.53
C THR A 593 13.31 -38.36 -9.65
N LYS A 594 13.36 -37.51 -8.63
CA LYS A 594 12.75 -36.17 -8.64
C LYS A 594 13.60 -35.18 -9.45
N ALA A 595 14.94 -35.26 -9.36
CA ALA A 595 15.84 -34.47 -10.19
C ALA A 595 15.59 -34.73 -11.70
N LYS A 596 15.32 -36.00 -12.08
CA LYS A 596 14.98 -36.35 -13.46
C LYS A 596 13.63 -35.78 -13.93
N LYS A 597 12.65 -35.61 -13.03
CA LYS A 597 11.37 -34.96 -13.36
C LYS A 597 11.54 -33.46 -13.62
N ILE A 598 12.41 -32.78 -12.90
CA ILE A 598 12.75 -31.36 -13.13
C ILE A 598 13.59 -31.19 -14.43
N GLU A 599 14.48 -32.12 -14.73
CA GLU A 599 15.18 -32.14 -16.03
C GLU A 599 14.20 -32.29 -17.21
N LEU A 600 13.15 -33.09 -17.07
CA LEU A 600 12.08 -33.16 -18.06
C LEU A 600 11.31 -31.86 -18.25
N LEU A 601 11.04 -31.12 -17.18
CA LEU A 601 10.50 -29.77 -17.23
C LEU A 601 11.39 -28.80 -18.03
N LEU A 602 12.71 -28.98 -17.93
CA LEU A 602 13.69 -28.15 -18.63
C LEU A 602 13.90 -28.55 -20.08
N GLY A 603 13.52 -29.79 -20.48
CA GLY A 603 13.70 -30.33 -21.84
C GLY A 603 15.14 -30.29 -22.33
N SER A 604 16.11 -30.32 -21.43
CA SER A 604 17.53 -30.32 -21.76
C SER A 604 18.09 -31.74 -21.54
N SER A 605 18.68 -32.30 -22.58
CA SER A 605 19.43 -33.55 -22.54
C SER A 605 20.87 -33.36 -22.07
N SER A 606 21.12 -32.44 -21.14
CA SER A 606 22.44 -32.29 -20.55
C SER A 606 22.57 -33.17 -19.32
N GLU A 607 23.47 -34.15 -19.38
CA GLU A 607 23.86 -34.99 -18.26
C GLU A 607 24.34 -34.11 -17.09
N VAL A 608 23.53 -34.06 -16.02
CA VAL A 608 23.99 -33.57 -14.73
C VAL A 608 24.74 -34.71 -14.08
N GLU A 609 26.07 -34.61 -14.00
CA GLU A 609 26.92 -35.57 -13.29
C GLU A 609 26.42 -35.76 -11.87
N LYS A 610 26.28 -37.04 -11.48
CA LYS A 610 25.91 -37.52 -10.14
C LYS A 610 26.93 -37.05 -9.11
N GLY A 611 26.79 -35.81 -8.60
CA GLY A 611 27.63 -35.30 -7.53
C GLY A 611 26.79 -35.03 -6.28
N LYS A 612 27.17 -35.60 -5.15
CA LYS A 612 26.67 -35.25 -3.81
C LYS A 612 26.77 -33.74 -3.64
N ILE A 613 25.64 -33.07 -3.51
CA ILE A 613 25.57 -31.63 -3.18
C ILE A 613 26.04 -31.47 -1.73
N SER A 614 27.29 -31.07 -1.58
CA SER A 614 27.85 -30.71 -0.27
C SER A 614 27.36 -29.28 0.03
N VAL A 615 26.94 -29.05 1.28
CA VAL A 615 26.47 -27.77 1.83
C VAL A 615 27.62 -26.72 1.91
N LYS A 616 28.38 -26.55 0.85
CA LYS A 616 29.35 -25.46 0.73
C LYS A 616 28.68 -24.26 0.05
N PRO A 617 28.95 -23.01 0.49
CA PRO A 617 28.39 -21.84 -0.13
C PRO A 617 28.77 -21.83 -1.63
N LEU A 618 27.75 -21.71 -2.46
CA LEU A 618 27.88 -21.70 -3.93
C LEU A 618 28.77 -20.53 -4.37
N THR A 619 29.65 -20.80 -5.33
CA THR A 619 30.47 -19.77 -5.98
C THR A 619 29.57 -18.85 -6.81
N SER A 620 30.02 -17.61 -7.09
CA SER A 620 29.31 -16.65 -7.91
C SER A 620 28.94 -17.20 -9.30
N LYS A 621 29.79 -18.05 -9.89
CA LYS A 621 29.51 -18.74 -11.16
C LYS A 621 28.36 -19.74 -11.03
N GLN A 622 28.37 -20.56 -10.00
CA GLN A 622 27.29 -21.54 -9.73
C GLN A 622 25.95 -20.85 -9.43
N LYS A 623 25.97 -19.72 -8.72
CA LYS A 623 24.75 -18.90 -8.48
C LYS A 623 24.18 -18.36 -9.79
N ARG A 624 25.03 -17.92 -10.72
CA ARG A 624 24.59 -17.40 -12.02
C ARG A 624 24.02 -18.51 -12.91
N GLU A 625 24.66 -19.68 -12.95
CA GLU A 625 24.16 -20.85 -13.69
C GLU A 625 22.81 -21.33 -13.13
N LEU A 626 22.65 -21.28 -11.80
CA LEU A 626 21.42 -21.67 -11.13
C LEU A 626 20.29 -20.66 -11.38
N LYS A 627 20.59 -19.34 -11.37
CA LYS A 627 19.61 -18.29 -11.74
C LYS A 627 19.11 -18.51 -13.17
N THR A 628 20.00 -18.77 -14.12
CA THR A 628 19.64 -19.05 -15.51
C THR A 628 18.75 -20.31 -15.64
N THR A 629 19.01 -21.31 -14.81
CA THR A 629 18.20 -22.53 -14.77
C THR A 629 16.80 -22.28 -14.19
N LEU A 630 16.72 -21.48 -13.12
CA LEU A 630 15.46 -21.05 -12.52
C LEU A 630 14.61 -20.22 -13.50
N ASP A 631 15.21 -19.31 -14.25
CA ASP A 631 14.51 -18.49 -15.24
C ASP A 631 13.92 -19.38 -16.35
N LYS A 632 14.64 -20.40 -16.83
CA LYS A 632 14.13 -21.38 -17.78
C LYS A 632 12.98 -22.22 -17.21
N ILE A 633 13.03 -22.62 -15.94
CA ILE A 633 11.94 -23.32 -15.28
C ILE A 633 10.71 -22.42 -15.19
N LYS A 634 10.89 -21.15 -14.82
CA LYS A 634 9.81 -20.16 -14.78
C LYS A 634 9.15 -19.96 -16.15
N GLU A 635 9.94 -19.82 -17.21
CA GLU A 635 9.40 -19.72 -18.59
C GLU A 635 8.57 -20.92 -18.98
N LYS A 636 9.01 -22.14 -18.67
CA LYS A 636 8.25 -23.36 -19.00
C LYS A 636 6.98 -23.51 -18.16
N ALA A 637 7.06 -23.17 -16.87
CA ALA A 637 5.87 -23.12 -16.02
C ALA A 637 4.85 -22.11 -16.53
N GLN A 638 5.31 -20.93 -16.97
CA GLN A 638 4.46 -19.91 -17.58
C GLN A 638 3.81 -20.43 -18.88
N ALA A 639 4.58 -21.08 -19.75
CA ALA A 639 4.05 -21.64 -20.97
C ALA A 639 2.99 -22.73 -20.72
N ALA A 640 3.19 -23.55 -19.70
CA ALA A 640 2.21 -24.56 -19.27
C ALA A 640 0.93 -23.88 -18.73
N LEU A 641 1.07 -22.90 -17.85
CA LEU A 641 -0.07 -22.18 -17.28
C LEU A 641 -0.90 -21.45 -18.35
N ARG A 642 -0.28 -20.90 -19.38
CA ARG A 642 -0.95 -20.26 -20.52
C ARG A 642 -1.87 -21.20 -21.29
N ARG A 643 -1.67 -22.50 -21.22
CA ARG A 643 -2.44 -23.51 -21.93
C ARG A 643 -3.58 -24.10 -21.12
N ILE A 644 -3.66 -23.83 -19.81
CA ILE A 644 -4.75 -24.32 -18.94
C ILE A 644 -6.12 -23.90 -19.46
N PRO A 645 -6.39 -22.65 -19.88
CA PRO A 645 -7.68 -22.30 -20.45
C PRO A 645 -8.05 -23.12 -21.68
N THR A 646 -7.09 -23.41 -22.55
CA THR A 646 -7.30 -24.28 -23.71
C THR A 646 -7.65 -25.69 -23.30
N TYR A 647 -6.96 -26.24 -22.30
CA TYR A 647 -7.25 -27.56 -21.76
C TYR A 647 -8.67 -27.64 -21.16
N LEU A 648 -9.03 -26.65 -20.33
CA LEU A 648 -10.36 -26.54 -19.71
C LEU A 648 -11.47 -26.45 -20.78
N PHE A 649 -11.23 -25.64 -21.82
CA PHE A 649 -12.18 -25.53 -22.95
C PHE A 649 -12.37 -26.82 -23.73
N ILE A 650 -11.28 -27.52 -24.05
CA ILE A 650 -11.33 -28.80 -24.78
C ILE A 650 -12.01 -29.87 -23.93
N THR A 651 -11.76 -29.90 -22.62
CA THR A 651 -12.34 -30.92 -21.74
C THR A 651 -13.76 -30.62 -21.30
N THR A 652 -14.34 -29.49 -21.68
CA THR A 652 -15.70 -29.03 -21.31
C THR A 652 -16.00 -29.04 -19.81
N ASN A 653 -14.96 -28.96 -18.98
CA ASN A 653 -15.05 -29.04 -17.51
C ASN A 653 -14.73 -27.67 -16.88
N ILE A 654 -15.74 -26.81 -16.87
CA ILE A 654 -15.61 -25.39 -16.49
C ILE A 654 -15.54 -25.18 -14.97
N GLU A 655 -15.95 -26.16 -14.16
CA GLU A 655 -16.00 -26.07 -12.69
C GLU A 655 -14.90 -26.92 -12.00
N GLN A 656 -13.66 -26.80 -12.44
CA GLN A 656 -12.56 -27.58 -11.86
C GLN A 656 -11.60 -26.72 -11.06
N ASN A 657 -11.10 -27.30 -9.98
CA ASN A 657 -9.94 -26.75 -9.26
C ASN A 657 -8.64 -27.46 -9.70
N CYS A 658 -7.49 -27.01 -9.19
CA CYS A 658 -6.20 -27.62 -9.53
C CYS A 658 -6.11 -29.11 -9.25
N ASN A 659 -6.77 -29.63 -8.21
CA ASN A 659 -6.74 -31.05 -7.88
C ASN A 659 -7.51 -31.87 -8.91
N ASP A 660 -8.69 -31.39 -9.33
CA ASP A 660 -9.51 -32.03 -10.34
C ASP A 660 -8.78 -32.11 -11.70
N ILE A 661 -8.05 -31.01 -12.04
CA ILE A 661 -7.23 -30.93 -13.26
C ILE A 661 -6.11 -31.98 -13.22
N ILE A 662 -5.43 -32.12 -12.08
CA ILE A 662 -4.32 -33.08 -11.91
C ILE A 662 -4.86 -34.51 -11.94
N GLU A 663 -5.93 -34.81 -11.21
CA GLU A 663 -6.51 -36.15 -11.12
C GLU A 663 -6.98 -36.62 -12.49
N LYS A 664 -7.72 -35.79 -13.21
CA LYS A 664 -8.19 -36.14 -14.59
C LYS A 664 -7.07 -36.09 -15.62
N GLY A 665 -6.09 -35.20 -15.44
CA GLY A 665 -4.94 -35.09 -16.33
C GLY A 665 -3.97 -36.27 -16.21
N SER A 666 -3.95 -36.96 -15.06
CA SER A 666 -3.12 -38.13 -14.82
C SER A 666 -3.64 -39.36 -15.59
N ASP A 667 -4.92 -39.35 -15.96
CA ASP A 667 -5.56 -40.47 -16.65
C ASP A 667 -5.57 -40.35 -18.21
N SER A 668 -5.00 -39.23 -18.73
CA SER A 668 -5.02 -38.98 -20.17
C SER A 668 -3.78 -38.27 -20.68
N ASP A 669 -3.27 -38.69 -21.84
CA ASP A 669 -2.16 -38.03 -22.55
C ASP A 669 -2.54 -36.61 -23.02
N LEU A 670 -3.82 -36.28 -23.05
CA LEU A 670 -4.34 -34.98 -23.48
C LEU A 670 -3.81 -33.82 -22.63
N PHE A 671 -3.64 -34.01 -21.30
CA PHE A 671 -3.10 -33.00 -20.44
C PHE A 671 -1.66 -32.63 -20.86
N GLU A 672 -0.81 -33.63 -21.04
CA GLU A 672 0.57 -33.42 -21.46
C GLU A 672 0.66 -32.87 -22.89
N GLU A 673 -0.18 -33.31 -23.78
CA GLU A 673 -0.24 -32.81 -25.16
C GLU A 673 -0.62 -31.33 -25.23
N VAL A 674 -1.64 -30.91 -24.47
CA VAL A 674 -2.12 -29.51 -24.47
C VAL A 674 -1.24 -28.62 -23.58
N ILE A 675 -0.94 -29.03 -22.35
CA ILE A 675 -0.22 -28.21 -21.36
C ILE A 675 1.29 -28.19 -21.64
N GLY A 676 1.83 -29.29 -22.20
CA GLY A 676 3.25 -29.45 -22.52
C GLY A 676 4.12 -29.94 -21.37
N ILE A 677 3.51 -30.32 -20.23
CA ILE A 677 4.13 -31.02 -19.10
C ILE A 677 3.12 -32.02 -18.55
N SER A 678 3.59 -33.13 -17.96
CA SER A 678 2.68 -34.12 -17.37
C SER A 678 1.95 -33.57 -16.13
N ALA A 679 0.76 -34.12 -15.85
CA ALA A 679 -0.04 -33.76 -14.68
C ALA A 679 0.72 -33.99 -13.37
N ASP A 680 1.53 -35.06 -13.31
CA ASP A 680 2.41 -35.34 -12.17
C ASP A 680 3.43 -34.23 -11.87
N ILE A 681 4.05 -33.70 -12.94
CA ILE A 681 5.04 -32.59 -12.81
C ILE A 681 4.34 -31.31 -12.39
N PHE A 682 3.17 -31.04 -12.97
CA PHE A 682 2.34 -29.88 -12.61
C PHE A 682 1.86 -29.97 -11.15
N GLY A 683 1.36 -31.14 -10.72
CA GLY A 683 0.99 -31.38 -9.33
C GLY A 683 2.15 -31.21 -8.37
N HIS A 684 3.31 -31.72 -8.73
CA HIS A 684 4.52 -31.56 -7.91
C HIS A 684 4.95 -30.08 -7.76
N ALA A 685 4.85 -29.29 -8.82
CA ALA A 685 5.12 -27.84 -8.77
C ALA A 685 4.16 -27.09 -7.83
N LEU A 686 2.91 -27.54 -7.70
CA LEU A 686 1.96 -27.03 -6.72
C LEU A 686 2.30 -27.46 -5.28
N ASP A 687 2.70 -28.71 -5.10
CA ASP A 687 2.99 -29.28 -3.78
C ASP A 687 4.22 -28.67 -3.12
N ILE A 688 5.26 -28.34 -3.90
CA ILE A 688 6.45 -27.64 -3.42
C ILE A 688 6.24 -26.13 -3.31
N GLY A 689 5.04 -25.62 -3.67
CA GLY A 689 4.72 -24.20 -3.62
C GLY A 689 5.44 -23.35 -4.68
N PHE A 690 5.92 -23.97 -5.75
CA PHE A 690 6.44 -23.28 -6.92
C PHE A 690 5.32 -22.57 -7.69
N LEU A 691 4.16 -23.20 -7.79
CA LEU A 691 2.92 -22.60 -8.27
C LEU A 691 2.01 -22.31 -7.07
N ASP A 692 1.44 -21.09 -7.03
CA ASP A 692 0.52 -20.72 -5.97
C ASP A 692 -0.88 -21.29 -6.22
N ARG A 693 -1.21 -22.35 -5.49
CA ARG A 693 -2.47 -23.09 -5.63
C ARG A 693 -3.73 -22.21 -5.43
N PRO A 694 -3.82 -21.35 -4.40
CA PRO A 694 -4.98 -20.48 -4.22
C PRO A 694 -5.20 -19.51 -5.38
N SER A 695 -4.15 -18.87 -5.87
CA SER A 695 -4.25 -17.95 -7.01
C SER A 695 -4.63 -18.67 -8.30
N LEU A 696 -4.12 -19.88 -8.52
CA LEU A 696 -4.46 -20.68 -9.68
C LEU A 696 -5.92 -21.16 -9.63
N ASN A 697 -6.39 -21.65 -8.47
CA ASN A 697 -7.80 -22.03 -8.28
C ASN A 697 -8.76 -20.86 -8.54
N ARG A 698 -8.44 -19.68 -8.05
CA ARG A 698 -9.23 -18.46 -8.32
C ARG A 698 -9.28 -18.16 -9.81
N SER A 699 -8.14 -18.20 -10.50
CA SER A 699 -8.07 -17.97 -11.93
C SER A 699 -8.86 -19.00 -12.75
N ILE A 700 -8.88 -20.26 -12.33
CA ILE A 700 -9.67 -21.33 -12.95
C ILE A 700 -11.18 -21.06 -12.75
N ALA A 701 -11.59 -20.70 -11.54
CA ALA A 701 -12.97 -20.35 -11.23
C ALA A 701 -13.45 -19.13 -12.03
N ASP A 702 -12.63 -18.09 -12.13
CA ASP A 702 -12.92 -16.91 -12.94
C ASP A 702 -13.05 -17.25 -14.45
N PHE A 703 -12.29 -18.19 -14.95
CA PHE A 703 -12.42 -18.69 -16.33
C PHE A 703 -13.73 -19.43 -16.52
N GLY A 704 -14.09 -20.34 -15.63
CA GLY A 704 -15.34 -21.09 -15.70
C GLY A 704 -16.57 -20.21 -15.70
N TYR A 705 -16.58 -19.17 -14.87
CA TYR A 705 -17.67 -18.19 -14.83
C TYR A 705 -17.88 -17.49 -16.18
N ARG A 706 -16.82 -17.09 -16.87
CA ARG A 706 -16.88 -16.39 -18.16
C ARG A 706 -17.40 -17.24 -19.31
N GLU A 707 -16.94 -18.47 -19.40
CA GLU A 707 -17.42 -19.36 -20.42
C GLU A 707 -18.93 -19.63 -20.28
N SER A 708 -19.45 -19.72 -19.06
CA SER A 708 -20.88 -19.82 -18.81
C SER A 708 -21.66 -18.60 -19.27
N GLN A 709 -21.12 -17.36 -19.11
CA GLN A 709 -21.75 -16.13 -19.58
C GLN A 709 -21.70 -15.99 -21.10
N ILE A 710 -20.59 -16.29 -21.74
CA ILE A 710 -20.46 -16.26 -23.21
C ILE A 710 -21.44 -17.25 -23.86
N THR A 711 -21.63 -18.40 -23.27
CA THR A 711 -22.60 -19.39 -23.74
C THR A 711 -24.03 -18.89 -23.58
N LEU A 712 -24.34 -18.19 -22.48
CA LEU A 712 -25.66 -17.61 -22.23
C LEU A 712 -25.96 -16.44 -23.19
N ASP A 713 -25.02 -15.55 -23.45
CA ASP A 713 -25.15 -14.42 -24.38
C ASP A 713 -25.32 -14.91 -25.82
N ASN A 714 -24.58 -15.93 -26.23
CA ASN A 714 -24.77 -16.56 -27.56
C ASN A 714 -26.15 -17.23 -27.69
N PHE A 715 -26.69 -17.77 -26.61
CA PHE A 715 -28.03 -18.37 -26.58
C PHE A 715 -29.13 -17.29 -26.64
N LEU A 716 -28.94 -16.15 -25.98
CA LEU A 716 -29.89 -15.02 -25.97
C LEU A 716 -29.87 -14.21 -27.26
N THR A 717 -28.75 -14.15 -27.99
CA THR A 717 -28.64 -13.48 -29.28
C THR A 717 -29.14 -14.30 -30.47
N GLN A 718 -29.40 -15.60 -30.28
CA GLN A 718 -30.03 -16.48 -31.32
C GLN A 718 -31.56 -16.58 -31.20
N LYS A 719 -32.15 -15.90 -30.22
CA LYS A 719 -33.60 -15.67 -30.13
C LYS A 719 -33.96 -14.24 -30.54
#